data_2375bb52d935c273ee3e303f373f333b
#
_entry.id   2375bb52d935c273ee3e303f373f333b
#
_cell.length_a   1.000
_cell.length_b   1.000
_cell.length_c   1.000
_cell.angle_alpha   90.00
_cell.angle_beta   90.00
_cell.angle_gamma   90.00
#
_symmetry.space_group_name_H-M   'P 1'
#
loop_
_entity.id
_entity.type
_entity.pdbx_description
1 polymer ?
#
loop_
_entity_poly.entity_id
_entity_poly.type
_entity_poly.pdbx_seq_one_letter_code
_entity_poly.pdbx_strand_id
1 'polypeptide(L)'
;MRLHIARRGMARPVAWILPCLALVGAGAARGAYTVQRVVGGLNQPTFVTQAPGDNASLYIVERSDPNSELGRIRTYNLQNQSFDPTPFLDLTGQITSDGGVLAMTFHPDYVTNGLFYVTSNINGTNALDEYRRVGGVSQLQRRLLQYQNLNNVFHTINQPLFRPNGNSNELFVTTGDGGTQANEAAFNPALIESPNSIYGKLLRINLTASFPTPAGDATHAGVNVVALGLRNPYRSSFDRQTGDFYIGDVGFNTAEEVNFIPASHFANASAPILDFGWTSREGTIAAVSPHGGPKAPGDIDPIFDYSHGGQQLPHTSVIFGQSITGGYVYRGPVTELQGRYFFADYMNSNVYSGTFNPATPVASYNGTNLTGITNHTVAFENAIGGGADIRSVTSFGEDNAGNLYIVKFGNSLIFPPLGQGEIFRISPVGLAAVVDRDTGAITLTNNTGSPISITSLSISSAFGAIDRSHLTPITGHYDQSGSGLVDNNNNWTITSPAGSYTLFSEASAGDPGTLAAGQQISLSDAGGWIRSPVQDLTLNVQVAGGSVLSAGVSYIGNNGQPFASGDLDFNGTLDRNDWALFVANASANLAGLSGAQAYGRGDLDGDKDNDFADFRQFKRAFNSVNGVGAFEAMIAEIPEPAAWQIAALAVAAAVTSRRRPFQTTRPGVGRSLF
;
A
#
# COMPACT_ATOMS: atom_id res chain seq x y z
N MET A 1 -65.53 51.69 23.92
CA MET A 1 -65.86 52.69 24.93
C MET A 1 -64.57 53.07 25.67
N ARG A 2 -64.18 54.35 25.48
CA ARG A 2 -63.22 55.19 26.27
C ARG A 2 -61.88 54.58 26.68
N LEU A 3 -60.72 54.95 26.08
CA LEU A 3 -59.94 56.18 26.23
C LEU A 3 -59.47 56.41 27.67
N HIS A 4 -58.18 56.33 27.98
CA HIS A 4 -57.45 57.41 28.64
C HIS A 4 -55.93 57.32 28.35
N ILE A 5 -55.45 58.53 28.02
CA ILE A 5 -54.09 59.00 27.71
C ILE A 5 -53.37 59.38 29.00
N ALA A 6 -52.06 59.13 29.08
CA ALA A 6 -51.08 60.01 29.77
C ALA A 6 -49.66 59.59 29.45
N ARG A 7 -48.97 60.30 28.75
CA ARG A 7 -47.94 61.35 28.75
C ARG A 7 -46.60 61.02 29.48
N ARG A 8 -45.58 60.95 28.59
CA ARG A 8 -44.25 61.60 28.64
C ARG A 8 -43.23 61.15 29.70
N GLY A 9 -42.11 60.68 29.15
CA GLY A 9 -40.80 60.72 29.77
C GLY A 9 -39.74 60.54 28.70
N MET A 10 -39.06 61.60 28.28
CA MET A 10 -37.90 61.55 27.36
C MET A 10 -36.73 60.93 28.11
N ALA A 11 -36.13 59.86 27.54
CA ALA A 11 -34.79 59.41 27.90
C ALA A 11 -33.95 59.30 26.62
N ARG A 12 -32.76 59.84 26.73
CA ARG A 12 -31.74 59.99 25.65
C ARG A 12 -31.32 58.64 25.06
N PRO A 13 -30.94 58.56 23.76
CA PRO A 13 -30.39 57.35 23.18
C PRO A 13 -28.96 57.14 23.67
N VAL A 14 -28.72 56.02 24.37
CA VAL A 14 -27.40 55.46 24.59
C VAL A 14 -27.02 54.73 23.32
N ALA A 15 -26.00 55.23 22.61
CA ALA A 15 -25.41 54.54 21.48
C ALA A 15 -24.70 53.26 21.98
N TRP A 16 -25.27 52.11 21.68
CA TRP A 16 -24.59 50.84 21.81
C TRP A 16 -23.67 50.67 20.59
N ILE A 17 -22.35 50.79 20.83
CA ILE A 17 -21.31 50.36 19.91
C ILE A 17 -21.33 48.82 19.99
N LEU A 18 -21.92 48.17 19.00
CA LEU A 18 -21.68 46.72 18.76
C LEU A 18 -20.24 46.56 18.24
N PRO A 19 -19.42 45.74 18.89
CA PRO A 19 -18.19 45.31 18.24
C PRO A 19 -18.59 44.42 17.07
N CYS A 20 -18.22 44.81 15.85
CA CYS A 20 -18.16 43.88 14.71
C CYS A 20 -17.20 42.74 15.08
N LEU A 21 -17.74 41.62 15.58
CA LEU A 21 -17.04 40.37 15.52
C LEU A 21 -16.90 40.05 14.03
N ALA A 22 -15.71 40.25 13.49
CA ALA A 22 -15.31 39.64 12.25
C ALA A 22 -15.42 38.12 12.49
N LEU A 23 -16.45 37.48 11.94
CA LEU A 23 -16.42 36.04 11.70
C LEU A 23 -15.25 35.81 10.74
N VAL A 24 -14.09 35.54 11.30
CA VAL A 24 -13.07 34.79 10.58
C VAL A 24 -13.72 33.43 10.33
N GLY A 25 -14.27 33.25 9.13
CA GLY A 25 -14.73 31.97 8.68
C GLY A 25 -13.57 31.02 8.91
N ALA A 26 -13.74 30.07 9.83
CA ALA A 26 -12.88 28.92 9.92
C ALA A 26 -12.96 28.26 8.54
N GLY A 27 -11.99 28.57 7.68
CA GLY A 27 -11.78 27.82 6.47
C GLY A 27 -11.69 26.37 6.93
N ALA A 28 -12.60 25.52 6.42
CA ALA A 28 -12.52 24.09 6.65
C ALA A 28 -11.06 23.71 6.41
N ALA A 29 -10.40 23.16 7.41
CA ALA A 29 -9.05 22.66 7.27
C ALA A 29 -9.11 21.72 6.06
N ARG A 30 -8.46 22.09 4.94
CA ARG A 30 -8.30 21.20 3.80
C ARG A 30 -7.58 20.00 4.35
N GLY A 31 -8.14 18.78 4.17
CA GLY A 31 -7.46 17.55 4.56
C GLY A 31 -6.05 17.54 3.97
N ALA A 32 -5.11 16.92 4.67
CA ALA A 32 -3.73 16.86 4.21
C ALA A 32 -3.57 15.93 2.97
N TYR A 33 -4.65 15.39 2.46
CA TYR A 33 -4.69 14.53 1.28
C TYR A 33 -5.83 14.90 0.32
N THR A 34 -5.70 14.43 -0.90
CA THR A 34 -6.62 14.66 -2.01
C THR A 34 -6.70 13.41 -2.88
N VAL A 35 -7.55 13.43 -3.91
CA VAL A 35 -7.46 12.48 -5.01
C VAL A 35 -7.13 13.19 -6.31
N GLN A 36 -6.41 12.50 -7.17
CA GLN A 36 -6.05 12.97 -8.51
C GLN A 36 -6.51 11.96 -9.53
N ARG A 37 -7.16 12.42 -10.60
CA ARG A 37 -7.44 11.58 -11.76
C ARG A 37 -6.13 11.25 -12.47
N VAL A 38 -5.80 9.97 -12.55
CA VAL A 38 -4.60 9.46 -13.21
C VAL A 38 -4.88 9.21 -14.68
N VAL A 39 -6.02 8.58 -14.98
CA VAL A 39 -6.43 8.26 -16.34
C VAL A 39 -7.95 8.15 -16.42
N GLY A 40 -8.51 8.55 -17.57
CA GLY A 40 -9.91 8.39 -17.92
C GLY A 40 -10.07 7.76 -19.32
N GLY A 41 -11.30 7.68 -19.79
CA GLY A 41 -11.58 7.08 -21.10
C GLY A 41 -11.49 5.56 -21.12
N LEU A 42 -11.62 4.91 -19.95
CA LEU A 42 -11.56 3.46 -19.82
C LEU A 42 -12.90 2.79 -20.09
N ASN A 43 -12.82 1.54 -20.56
CA ASN A 43 -14.00 0.74 -20.86
C ASN A 43 -14.26 -0.21 -19.69
N GLN A 44 -15.18 0.18 -18.79
CA GLN A 44 -15.61 -0.64 -17.65
C GLN A 44 -14.43 -1.26 -16.87
N PRO A 45 -13.51 -0.45 -16.32
CA PRO A 45 -12.37 -0.98 -15.59
C PRO A 45 -12.81 -1.66 -14.29
N THR A 46 -12.22 -2.82 -14.02
CA THR A 46 -12.53 -3.63 -12.83
C THR A 46 -11.36 -3.79 -11.89
N PHE A 47 -10.14 -3.51 -12.33
CA PHE A 47 -8.97 -3.68 -11.50
C PHE A 47 -7.79 -2.84 -11.98
N VAL A 48 -6.90 -2.47 -11.06
CA VAL A 48 -5.60 -1.82 -11.35
C VAL A 48 -4.53 -2.37 -10.44
N THR A 49 -3.34 -2.56 -10.99
CA THR A 49 -2.16 -3.00 -10.23
C THR A 49 -0.88 -2.54 -10.91
N GLN A 50 0.27 -2.79 -10.27
CA GLN A 50 1.59 -2.53 -10.81
C GLN A 50 2.42 -3.81 -10.77
N ALA A 51 3.30 -4.01 -11.77
CA ALA A 51 4.20 -5.15 -11.77
C ALA A 51 5.36 -4.94 -10.77
N PRO A 52 5.84 -5.98 -10.09
CA PRO A 52 7.04 -5.90 -9.29
C PRO A 52 8.21 -5.33 -10.09
N GLY A 53 8.88 -4.29 -9.55
CA GLY A 53 10.01 -3.64 -10.19
C GLY A 53 9.68 -2.66 -11.33
N ASP A 54 8.42 -2.55 -11.76
CA ASP A 54 7.98 -1.56 -12.76
C ASP A 54 7.23 -0.41 -12.05
N ASN A 55 7.92 0.68 -11.77
CA ASN A 55 7.34 1.86 -11.14
C ASN A 55 6.78 2.88 -12.15
N ALA A 56 6.93 2.61 -13.45
CA ALA A 56 6.52 3.52 -14.51
C ALA A 56 5.12 3.23 -15.06
N SER A 57 4.61 2.01 -14.87
CA SER A 57 3.39 1.56 -15.54
C SER A 57 2.31 1.10 -14.57
N LEU A 58 1.04 1.33 -14.91
CA LEU A 58 -0.12 0.69 -14.31
C LEU A 58 -0.71 -0.33 -15.29
N TYR A 59 -1.16 -1.45 -14.75
CA TYR A 59 -1.86 -2.48 -15.50
C TYR A 59 -3.34 -2.44 -15.13
N ILE A 60 -4.18 -2.09 -16.12
CA ILE A 60 -5.60 -1.81 -15.93
C ILE A 60 -6.40 -2.89 -16.64
N VAL A 61 -7.26 -3.56 -15.87
CA VAL A 61 -8.18 -4.56 -16.40
C VAL A 61 -9.45 -3.87 -16.88
N GLU A 62 -9.76 -4.03 -18.16
CA GLU A 62 -11.01 -3.62 -18.77
C GLU A 62 -11.87 -4.87 -19.03
N ARG A 63 -13.05 -4.89 -18.41
CA ARG A 63 -14.03 -5.96 -18.52
C ARG A 63 -14.76 -5.89 -19.86
N SER A 64 -15.26 -7.03 -20.32
CA SER A 64 -16.21 -7.10 -21.42
C SER A 64 -17.63 -6.80 -20.97
N ASP A 65 -18.42 -6.24 -21.86
CA ASP A 65 -19.89 -6.23 -21.79
C ASP A 65 -20.51 -6.86 -23.05
N PRO A 66 -21.81 -7.19 -23.04
CA PRO A 66 -22.49 -7.81 -24.19
C PRO A 66 -22.44 -6.99 -25.48
N ASN A 67 -22.09 -5.69 -25.39
CA ASN A 67 -22.08 -4.78 -26.54
C ASN A 67 -20.66 -4.56 -27.09
N SER A 68 -19.61 -4.87 -26.32
CA SER A 68 -18.24 -4.52 -26.70
C SER A 68 -17.34 -5.72 -26.95
N GLU A 69 -17.67 -6.91 -26.43
CA GLU A 69 -16.83 -8.12 -26.46
C GLU A 69 -15.37 -7.86 -26.05
N LEU A 70 -15.11 -6.73 -25.36
CA LEU A 70 -13.80 -6.35 -24.90
C LEU A 70 -13.48 -7.14 -23.63
N GLY A 71 -12.28 -7.66 -23.54
CA GLY A 71 -11.76 -8.28 -22.33
C GLY A 71 -10.25 -8.21 -22.40
N ARG A 72 -9.66 -7.19 -21.78
CA ARG A 72 -8.23 -6.93 -21.96
C ARG A 72 -7.56 -6.33 -20.72
N ILE A 73 -6.26 -6.41 -20.70
CA ILE A 73 -5.40 -5.71 -19.73
C ILE A 73 -4.55 -4.72 -20.52
N ARG A 74 -4.60 -3.45 -20.12
CA ARG A 74 -3.85 -2.37 -20.77
C ARG A 74 -2.73 -1.88 -19.87
N THR A 75 -1.59 -1.51 -20.48
CA THR A 75 -0.50 -0.85 -19.79
C THR A 75 -0.62 0.66 -19.97
N TYR A 76 -0.64 1.39 -18.87
CA TYR A 76 -0.65 2.86 -18.86
C TYR A 76 0.64 3.38 -18.25
N ASN A 77 1.39 4.15 -19.01
CA ASN A 77 2.64 4.76 -18.54
C ASN A 77 2.33 6.04 -17.74
N LEU A 78 2.80 6.09 -16.50
CA LEU A 78 2.57 7.20 -15.57
C LEU A 78 3.36 8.47 -15.91
N GLN A 79 4.50 8.33 -16.59
CA GLN A 79 5.37 9.47 -16.91
C GLN A 79 4.87 10.25 -18.13
N ASN A 80 4.60 9.54 -19.23
CA ASN A 80 4.12 10.16 -20.46
C ASN A 80 2.59 10.21 -20.57
N GLN A 81 1.88 9.68 -19.57
CA GLN A 81 0.41 9.68 -19.46
C GLN A 81 -0.28 9.07 -20.69
N SER A 82 0.25 7.99 -21.22
CA SER A 82 -0.26 7.33 -22.41
C SER A 82 -0.36 5.82 -22.22
N PHE A 83 -1.25 5.21 -23.02
CA PHE A 83 -1.35 3.76 -23.10
C PHE A 83 -0.35 3.21 -24.11
N ASP A 84 0.18 2.03 -23.81
CA ASP A 84 0.84 1.24 -24.82
C ASP A 84 -0.17 0.95 -25.97
N PRO A 85 0.28 0.99 -27.22
CA PRO A 85 -0.59 0.77 -28.37
C PRO A 85 -1.13 -0.66 -28.43
N THR A 86 -0.44 -1.62 -27.85
CA THR A 86 -0.83 -3.03 -27.80
C THR A 86 -1.23 -3.40 -26.37
N PRO A 87 -2.39 -4.03 -26.13
CA PRO A 87 -2.77 -4.52 -24.81
C PRO A 87 -1.74 -5.49 -24.23
N PHE A 88 -1.59 -5.47 -22.92
CA PHE A 88 -0.74 -6.44 -22.20
C PHE A 88 -1.27 -7.87 -22.36
N LEU A 89 -2.60 -8.02 -22.23
CA LEU A 89 -3.33 -9.24 -22.57
C LEU A 89 -4.60 -8.85 -23.31
N ASP A 90 -4.95 -9.57 -24.37
CA ASP A 90 -6.16 -9.32 -25.14
C ASP A 90 -6.95 -10.63 -25.32
N LEU A 91 -8.14 -10.67 -24.74
CA LEU A 91 -9.12 -11.75 -24.88
C LEU A 91 -10.37 -11.28 -25.62
N THR A 92 -10.29 -10.14 -26.31
CA THR A 92 -11.37 -9.59 -27.15
C THR A 92 -11.85 -10.63 -28.14
N GLY A 93 -13.17 -10.76 -28.28
CA GLY A 93 -13.80 -11.76 -29.15
C GLY A 93 -13.87 -13.18 -28.59
N GLN A 94 -13.20 -13.48 -27.47
CA GLN A 94 -13.38 -14.76 -26.76
C GLN A 94 -14.58 -14.71 -25.79
N ILE A 95 -15.05 -13.51 -25.48
CA ILE A 95 -16.09 -13.23 -24.49
C ILE A 95 -17.31 -12.74 -25.23
N THR A 96 -18.40 -13.49 -25.19
CA THR A 96 -19.64 -13.18 -25.92
C THR A 96 -20.81 -12.88 -24.98
N SER A 97 -20.58 -12.81 -23.66
CA SER A 97 -21.58 -12.52 -22.66
C SER A 97 -21.05 -11.54 -21.62
N ASP A 98 -21.92 -11.11 -20.72
CA ASP A 98 -21.53 -10.39 -19.51
C ASP A 98 -20.58 -11.25 -18.68
N GLY A 99 -19.45 -10.69 -18.24
CA GLY A 99 -18.38 -11.41 -17.57
C GLY A 99 -17.04 -10.79 -17.88
N GLY A 100 -16.14 -11.55 -18.49
CA GLY A 100 -14.87 -11.06 -18.99
C GLY A 100 -13.71 -11.24 -18.06
N VAL A 101 -12.67 -10.42 -18.25
CA VAL A 101 -11.51 -10.38 -17.35
C VAL A 101 -11.88 -9.64 -16.09
N LEU A 102 -11.64 -10.25 -14.91
CA LEU A 102 -12.12 -9.74 -13.63
C LEU A 102 -11.03 -9.09 -12.79
N ALA A 103 -9.87 -9.76 -12.72
CA ALA A 103 -8.69 -9.25 -12.00
C ALA A 103 -7.41 -9.97 -12.46
N MET A 104 -6.27 -9.46 -12.01
CA MET A 104 -4.96 -10.06 -12.25
C MET A 104 -4.05 -9.88 -11.04
N THR A 105 -2.99 -10.68 -10.99
CA THR A 105 -1.84 -10.43 -10.11
C THR A 105 -0.55 -10.87 -10.79
N PHE A 106 0.55 -10.20 -10.49
CA PHE A 106 1.87 -10.63 -10.92
C PHE A 106 2.46 -11.63 -9.91
N HIS A 107 3.24 -12.58 -10.41
CA HIS A 107 4.06 -13.41 -9.54
C HIS A 107 5.07 -12.51 -8.79
N PRO A 108 5.39 -12.74 -7.51
CA PRO A 108 6.39 -11.94 -6.79
C PRO A 108 7.73 -11.83 -7.53
N ASP A 109 8.16 -12.91 -8.19
CA ASP A 109 9.38 -12.97 -8.98
C ASP A 109 9.15 -12.66 -10.48
N TYR A 110 8.13 -11.87 -10.82
CA TYR A 110 7.75 -11.54 -12.21
C TYR A 110 8.92 -11.02 -13.05
N VAL A 111 9.77 -10.19 -12.47
CA VAL A 111 10.96 -9.63 -13.15
C VAL A 111 11.84 -10.73 -13.76
N THR A 112 11.93 -11.89 -13.11
CA THR A 112 12.78 -13.00 -13.53
C THR A 112 12.03 -14.08 -14.30
N ASN A 113 10.77 -14.38 -13.93
CA ASN A 113 10.03 -15.50 -14.49
C ASN A 113 8.95 -15.09 -15.52
N GLY A 114 8.54 -13.80 -15.52
CA GLY A 114 7.51 -13.28 -16.42
C GLY A 114 6.10 -13.80 -16.14
N LEU A 115 5.85 -14.47 -15.00
CA LEU A 115 4.57 -15.09 -14.69
C LEU A 115 3.57 -14.10 -14.12
N PHE A 116 2.31 -14.21 -14.53
CA PHE A 116 1.18 -13.49 -13.96
C PHE A 116 -0.09 -14.35 -14.07
N TYR A 117 -1.07 -14.00 -13.25
CA TYR A 117 -2.30 -14.79 -13.08
C TYR A 117 -3.51 -13.91 -13.33
N VAL A 118 -4.50 -14.47 -14.02
CA VAL A 118 -5.71 -13.75 -14.45
C VAL A 118 -6.93 -14.58 -14.06
N THR A 119 -7.91 -13.91 -13.46
CA THR A 119 -9.24 -14.48 -13.27
C THR A 119 -10.19 -13.93 -14.33
N SER A 120 -11.04 -14.82 -14.81
CA SER A 120 -12.06 -14.48 -15.81
C SER A 120 -13.34 -15.28 -15.58
N ASN A 121 -14.47 -14.71 -16.05
CA ASN A 121 -15.69 -15.44 -16.30
C ASN A 121 -16.02 -15.33 -17.79
N ILE A 122 -15.93 -16.41 -18.51
CA ILE A 122 -16.20 -16.45 -19.93
C ILE A 122 -17.40 -17.34 -20.16
N ASN A 123 -18.53 -16.74 -20.57
CA ASN A 123 -19.77 -17.45 -20.87
C ASN A 123 -20.24 -18.36 -19.71
N GLY A 124 -20.16 -17.85 -18.49
CA GLY A 124 -20.54 -18.58 -17.27
C GLY A 124 -19.47 -19.54 -16.73
N THR A 125 -18.34 -19.66 -17.40
CA THR A 125 -17.21 -20.46 -16.93
C THR A 125 -16.20 -19.60 -16.20
N ASN A 126 -16.00 -19.84 -14.92
CA ASN A 126 -14.94 -19.21 -14.12
C ASN A 126 -13.61 -19.89 -14.41
N ALA A 127 -12.55 -19.10 -14.55
CA ALA A 127 -11.21 -19.60 -14.76
C ALA A 127 -10.15 -18.80 -13.97
N LEU A 128 -9.11 -19.49 -13.54
CA LEU A 128 -7.86 -18.93 -13.06
C LEU A 128 -6.74 -19.44 -13.96
N ASP A 129 -6.14 -18.56 -14.72
CA ASP A 129 -5.14 -18.85 -15.74
C ASP A 129 -3.77 -18.28 -15.36
N GLU A 130 -2.72 -19.11 -15.54
CA GLU A 130 -1.33 -18.69 -15.47
C GLU A 130 -0.82 -18.33 -16.86
N TYR A 131 -0.33 -17.11 -16.99
CA TYR A 131 0.30 -16.59 -18.20
C TYR A 131 1.79 -16.31 -17.95
N ARG A 132 2.55 -16.28 -19.04
CA ARG A 132 3.94 -15.80 -19.04
C ARG A 132 4.12 -14.71 -20.09
N ARG A 133 4.80 -13.62 -19.73
CA ARG A 133 5.20 -12.57 -20.66
C ARG A 133 6.57 -12.91 -21.26
N VAL A 134 6.63 -13.13 -22.56
CA VAL A 134 7.86 -13.46 -23.28
C VAL A 134 7.95 -12.61 -24.54
N GLY A 135 9.03 -11.84 -24.68
CA GLY A 135 9.25 -11.00 -25.85
C GLY A 135 8.11 -9.99 -26.12
N GLY A 136 7.47 -9.48 -25.07
CA GLY A 136 6.36 -8.55 -25.22
C GLY A 136 5.00 -9.22 -25.50
N VAL A 137 4.91 -10.56 -25.52
CA VAL A 137 3.67 -11.31 -25.78
C VAL A 137 3.26 -12.11 -24.54
N SER A 138 1.97 -12.02 -24.16
CA SER A 138 1.39 -12.82 -23.08
C SER A 138 0.94 -14.16 -23.61
N GLN A 139 1.45 -15.24 -23.04
CA GLN A 139 1.21 -16.62 -23.46
C GLN A 139 0.60 -17.41 -22.31
N LEU A 140 -0.56 -18.04 -22.55
CA LEU A 140 -1.17 -18.97 -21.60
C LEU A 140 -0.23 -20.17 -21.36
N GLN A 141 0.10 -20.43 -20.09
CA GLN A 141 0.93 -21.56 -19.69
C GLN A 141 0.07 -22.75 -19.26
N ARG A 142 -0.87 -22.51 -18.38
CA ARG A 142 -1.81 -23.51 -17.87
C ARG A 142 -3.04 -22.84 -17.26
N ARG A 143 -4.11 -23.60 -17.19
CA ARG A 143 -5.31 -23.24 -16.44
C ARG A 143 -5.28 -23.96 -15.08
N LEU A 144 -5.38 -23.22 -13.99
CA LEU A 144 -5.32 -23.78 -12.64
C LEU A 144 -6.70 -24.17 -12.13
N LEU A 145 -7.70 -23.31 -12.32
CA LEU A 145 -9.10 -23.57 -11.97
C LEU A 145 -9.99 -23.39 -13.18
N GLN A 146 -11.03 -24.25 -13.29
CA GLN A 146 -12.13 -24.06 -14.22
C GLN A 146 -13.40 -24.72 -13.68
N TYR A 147 -14.43 -23.93 -13.48
CA TYR A 147 -15.72 -24.42 -13.02
C TYR A 147 -16.86 -23.57 -13.55
N GLN A 148 -18.05 -24.17 -13.68
CA GLN A 148 -19.24 -23.45 -14.09
C GLN A 148 -19.75 -22.58 -12.96
N ASN A 149 -20.07 -21.34 -13.24
CA ASN A 149 -20.81 -20.51 -12.31
C ASN A 149 -22.29 -20.96 -12.29
N LEU A 150 -22.87 -21.03 -11.11
CA LEU A 150 -24.25 -21.54 -10.98
C LEU A 150 -25.27 -20.57 -11.57
N ASN A 151 -24.94 -19.28 -11.63
CA ASN A 151 -25.76 -18.21 -12.18
C ASN A 151 -24.99 -17.33 -13.18
N ASN A 152 -24.33 -17.95 -14.13
CA ASN A 152 -23.56 -17.33 -15.21
C ASN A 152 -22.55 -16.27 -14.77
N VAL A 153 -22.98 -15.06 -14.36
CA VAL A 153 -22.08 -13.89 -14.25
C VAL A 153 -22.03 -13.26 -12.86
N PHE A 154 -22.85 -13.74 -11.92
CA PHE A 154 -22.85 -13.20 -10.55
C PHE A 154 -22.10 -14.11 -9.59
N HIS A 155 -21.48 -13.51 -8.55
CA HIS A 155 -20.73 -14.20 -7.49
C HIS A 155 -19.71 -15.19 -8.06
N THR A 156 -18.88 -14.68 -8.94
CA THR A 156 -17.90 -15.45 -9.72
C THR A 156 -16.60 -15.70 -8.93
N ILE A 157 -15.57 -16.15 -9.63
CA ILE A 157 -14.21 -16.09 -9.15
C ILE A 157 -13.77 -14.62 -9.10
N ASN A 158 -13.00 -14.24 -8.06
CA ASN A 158 -12.61 -12.85 -7.86
C ASN A 158 -11.10 -12.65 -7.96
N GLN A 159 -10.52 -11.85 -7.08
CA GLN A 159 -9.14 -11.38 -7.19
C GLN A 159 -8.12 -12.48 -6.83
N PRO A 160 -7.11 -12.74 -7.68
CA PRO A 160 -5.96 -13.57 -7.33
C PRO A 160 -4.92 -12.72 -6.59
N LEU A 161 -4.24 -13.28 -5.58
CA LEU A 161 -3.40 -12.57 -4.63
C LEU A 161 -2.20 -13.38 -4.19
N PHE A 162 -1.04 -12.73 -4.04
CA PHE A 162 0.08 -13.28 -3.30
C PHE A 162 0.19 -12.61 -1.92
N ARG A 163 0.54 -13.41 -0.92
CA ARG A 163 0.80 -12.88 0.42
C ARG A 163 2.16 -12.16 0.42
N PRO A 164 2.24 -10.92 0.90
CA PRO A 164 3.51 -10.22 1.07
C PRO A 164 4.47 -11.03 1.94
N ASN A 165 5.73 -11.15 1.53
CA ASN A 165 6.74 -11.96 2.21
C ASN A 165 6.36 -13.42 2.44
N GLY A 166 5.35 -13.90 1.70
CA GLY A 166 4.90 -15.28 1.76
C GLY A 166 5.69 -16.17 0.80
N ASN A 167 5.24 -17.43 0.73
CA ASN A 167 5.74 -18.37 -0.25
C ASN A 167 5.25 -17.97 -1.65
N SER A 168 6.15 -17.62 -2.56
CA SER A 168 5.82 -17.26 -3.95
C SER A 168 5.17 -18.39 -4.76
N ASN A 169 5.18 -19.63 -4.26
CA ASN A 169 4.46 -20.75 -4.85
C ASN A 169 3.03 -20.93 -4.31
N GLU A 170 2.53 -20.00 -3.47
CA GLU A 170 1.17 -20.03 -2.94
C GLU A 170 0.38 -18.84 -3.45
N LEU A 171 -0.58 -19.12 -4.33
CA LEU A 171 -1.52 -18.13 -4.85
C LEU A 171 -2.85 -18.26 -4.11
N PHE A 172 -3.42 -17.14 -3.68
CA PHE A 172 -4.73 -17.10 -3.04
C PHE A 172 -5.77 -16.54 -4.01
N VAL A 173 -7.01 -17.05 -3.92
CA VAL A 173 -8.12 -16.54 -4.72
C VAL A 173 -9.43 -16.72 -3.97
N THR A 174 -10.31 -15.72 -4.03
CA THR A 174 -11.66 -15.82 -3.49
C THR A 174 -12.65 -16.24 -4.57
N THR A 175 -13.66 -16.99 -4.16
CA THR A 175 -14.73 -17.48 -5.04
C THR A 175 -16.08 -17.18 -4.38
N GLY A 176 -17.03 -16.69 -5.16
CA GLY A 176 -18.41 -16.48 -4.69
C GLY A 176 -19.20 -17.79 -4.63
N ASP A 177 -20.39 -17.70 -4.06
CA ASP A 177 -21.33 -18.83 -3.91
C ASP A 177 -22.00 -19.27 -5.22
N GLY A 178 -21.69 -18.58 -6.34
CA GLY A 178 -22.24 -18.87 -7.67
C GLY A 178 -23.50 -18.09 -8.01
N GLY A 179 -23.98 -17.24 -7.09
CA GLY A 179 -25.05 -16.27 -7.29
C GLY A 179 -26.48 -16.86 -7.33
N THR A 180 -27.40 -16.19 -6.67
CA THR A 180 -28.73 -16.75 -6.46
C THR A 180 -29.91 -15.82 -6.64
N GLN A 181 -29.75 -14.51 -6.72
CA GLN A 181 -30.89 -13.59 -6.74
C GLN A 181 -31.94 -13.86 -7.81
N ALA A 182 -31.57 -14.52 -8.91
CA ALA A 182 -32.50 -14.84 -10.00
C ALA A 182 -32.88 -16.33 -10.07
N ASN A 183 -32.19 -17.22 -9.38
CA ASN A 183 -32.43 -18.65 -9.48
C ASN A 183 -32.10 -19.40 -8.20
N GLU A 184 -32.83 -19.13 -7.13
CA GLU A 184 -32.67 -19.79 -5.82
C GLU A 184 -32.87 -21.33 -5.89
N ALA A 185 -33.58 -21.82 -6.89
CA ALA A 185 -33.79 -23.26 -7.06
C ALA A 185 -32.51 -24.04 -7.39
N ALA A 186 -31.48 -23.39 -7.90
CA ALA A 186 -30.18 -24.00 -8.19
C ALA A 186 -29.17 -23.84 -7.03
N PHE A 187 -29.53 -23.07 -6.00
CA PHE A 187 -28.67 -22.80 -4.86
C PHE A 187 -28.61 -24.02 -3.93
N ASN A 188 -27.41 -24.45 -3.62
CA ASN A 188 -27.19 -25.56 -2.70
C ASN A 188 -26.28 -25.11 -1.54
N PRO A 189 -26.87 -24.81 -0.34
CA PRO A 189 -26.11 -24.42 0.84
C PRO A 189 -24.98 -25.39 1.18
N ALA A 190 -25.17 -26.69 0.93
CA ALA A 190 -24.15 -27.71 1.21
C ALA A 190 -22.86 -27.51 0.39
N LEU A 191 -22.88 -26.78 -0.72
CA LEU A 191 -21.66 -26.44 -1.46
C LEU A 191 -20.84 -25.40 -0.71
N ILE A 192 -21.49 -24.47 -0.02
CA ILE A 192 -20.84 -23.39 0.71
C ILE A 192 -20.15 -23.93 1.96
N GLU A 193 -20.81 -24.85 2.67
CA GLU A 193 -20.32 -25.49 3.88
C GLU A 193 -19.30 -26.63 3.60
N SER A 194 -19.24 -27.13 2.36
CA SER A 194 -18.37 -28.25 2.02
C SER A 194 -16.91 -27.81 1.84
N PRO A 195 -15.94 -28.38 2.56
CA PRO A 195 -14.52 -28.15 2.32
C PRO A 195 -14.02 -28.74 0.99
N ASN A 196 -14.83 -29.52 0.29
CA ASN A 196 -14.50 -30.10 -1.01
C ASN A 196 -15.03 -29.29 -2.19
N SER A 197 -15.81 -28.25 -1.92
CA SER A 197 -16.37 -27.35 -2.93
C SER A 197 -15.50 -26.09 -3.06
N ILE A 198 -15.56 -25.48 -4.24
CA ILE A 198 -14.87 -24.20 -4.52
C ILE A 198 -15.81 -22.99 -4.43
N TYR A 199 -17.10 -23.18 -4.13
CA TYR A 199 -18.05 -22.07 -4.02
C TYR A 199 -18.06 -21.47 -2.61
N GLY A 200 -18.00 -20.13 -2.54
CA GLY A 200 -18.01 -19.40 -1.27
C GLY A 200 -16.75 -19.60 -0.44
N LYS A 201 -15.57 -19.49 -1.04
CA LYS A 201 -14.29 -19.88 -0.44
C LYS A 201 -13.21 -18.82 -0.56
N LEU A 202 -12.24 -18.88 0.37
CA LEU A 202 -10.86 -18.48 0.12
C LEU A 202 -10.05 -19.73 -0.15
N LEU A 203 -9.47 -19.83 -1.35
CA LEU A 203 -8.64 -20.94 -1.78
C LEU A 203 -7.17 -20.56 -1.75
N ARG A 204 -6.31 -21.52 -1.39
CA ARG A 204 -4.86 -21.47 -1.57
C ARG A 204 -4.47 -22.46 -2.64
N ILE A 205 -3.83 -21.99 -3.70
CA ILE A 205 -3.38 -22.77 -4.85
C ILE A 205 -1.87 -22.99 -4.74
N ASN A 206 -1.45 -24.24 -4.69
CA ASN A 206 -0.04 -24.62 -4.72
C ASN A 206 0.45 -24.64 -6.18
N LEU A 207 1.24 -23.66 -6.57
CA LEU A 207 1.74 -23.51 -7.94
C LEU A 207 2.78 -24.58 -8.34
N THR A 208 3.36 -25.29 -7.37
CA THR A 208 4.27 -26.41 -7.66
C THR A 208 3.53 -27.72 -7.93
N ALA A 209 2.23 -27.77 -7.63
CA ALA A 209 1.42 -28.95 -7.93
C ALA A 209 1.21 -29.11 -9.45
N SER A 210 0.98 -30.35 -9.86
CA SER A 210 0.65 -30.66 -11.25
C SER A 210 -0.83 -30.37 -11.52
N PHE A 211 -1.11 -29.62 -12.58
CA PHE A 211 -2.46 -29.36 -13.07
C PHE A 211 -2.57 -29.86 -14.52
N PRO A 212 -2.59 -31.20 -14.75
CA PRO A 212 -2.75 -31.78 -16.09
C PRO A 212 -4.13 -31.45 -16.69
N THR A 213 -5.11 -31.23 -15.81
CA THR A 213 -6.43 -30.64 -16.09
C THR A 213 -6.71 -29.59 -15.04
N PRO A 214 -7.49 -28.53 -15.36
CA PRO A 214 -7.89 -27.55 -14.36
C PRO A 214 -8.67 -28.21 -13.23
N ALA A 215 -8.47 -27.72 -11.98
CA ALA A 215 -9.29 -28.14 -10.86
C ALA A 215 -10.72 -27.62 -11.02
N GLY A 216 -11.70 -28.51 -10.92
CA GLY A 216 -13.12 -28.18 -10.94
C GLY A 216 -13.75 -28.11 -9.55
N ASP A 217 -13.03 -28.55 -8.53
CA ASP A 217 -13.41 -28.54 -7.12
C ASP A 217 -12.18 -28.46 -6.20
N ALA A 218 -12.39 -28.38 -4.90
CA ALA A 218 -11.33 -28.28 -3.90
C ALA A 218 -10.71 -29.64 -3.49
N THR A 219 -11.08 -30.75 -4.15
CA THR A 219 -10.46 -32.07 -3.89
C THR A 219 -9.14 -32.26 -4.64
N HIS A 220 -8.82 -31.38 -5.58
CA HIS A 220 -7.56 -31.39 -6.31
C HIS A 220 -6.38 -31.15 -5.35
N ALA A 221 -5.33 -31.97 -5.46
CA ALA A 221 -4.18 -31.94 -4.56
C ALA A 221 -3.42 -30.58 -4.50
N GLY A 222 -3.58 -29.75 -5.53
CA GLY A 222 -3.01 -28.39 -5.59
C GLY A 222 -3.94 -27.29 -5.03
N VAL A 223 -5.14 -27.63 -4.54
CA VAL A 223 -6.13 -26.69 -4.03
C VAL A 223 -6.40 -26.96 -2.56
N ASN A 224 -6.32 -25.94 -1.73
CA ASN A 224 -6.63 -26.03 -0.30
C ASN A 224 -7.63 -24.94 0.08
N VAL A 225 -8.66 -25.32 0.82
CA VAL A 225 -9.62 -24.35 1.39
C VAL A 225 -9.00 -23.73 2.64
N VAL A 226 -8.90 -22.41 2.67
CA VAL A 226 -8.46 -21.63 3.83
C VAL A 226 -9.66 -21.16 4.65
N ALA A 227 -10.71 -20.71 3.95
CA ALA A 227 -11.96 -20.30 4.57
C ALA A 227 -13.15 -20.68 3.70
N LEU A 228 -14.30 -20.86 4.33
CA LEU A 228 -15.60 -21.12 3.74
C LEU A 228 -16.67 -20.22 4.37
N GLY A 229 -17.93 -20.41 3.98
CA GLY A 229 -19.02 -19.59 4.53
C GLY A 229 -19.00 -18.15 4.01
N LEU A 230 -18.49 -17.91 2.80
CA LEU A 230 -18.49 -16.60 2.11
C LEU A 230 -19.58 -16.57 1.03
N ARG A 231 -20.19 -15.39 0.83
CA ARG A 231 -21.25 -15.22 -0.18
C ARG A 231 -20.67 -14.73 -1.53
N ASN A 232 -20.17 -13.51 -1.53
CA ASN A 232 -19.53 -12.90 -2.71
C ASN A 232 -18.34 -12.04 -2.26
N PRO A 233 -17.24 -12.67 -1.87
CA PRO A 233 -16.01 -12.01 -1.41
C PRO A 233 -15.35 -11.25 -2.57
N TYR A 234 -15.98 -10.12 -2.96
CA TYR A 234 -15.76 -9.46 -4.24
C TYR A 234 -14.35 -8.89 -4.37
N ARG A 235 -13.88 -8.10 -3.38
CA ARG A 235 -12.49 -7.66 -3.33
C ARG A 235 -11.89 -7.96 -1.97
N SER A 236 -10.67 -8.44 -2.03
CA SER A 236 -9.89 -8.82 -0.86
C SER A 236 -8.47 -8.32 -1.03
N SER A 237 -7.76 -8.13 0.08
CA SER A 237 -6.35 -7.77 0.01
C SER A 237 -5.58 -8.30 1.21
N PHE A 238 -4.31 -8.58 1.00
CA PHE A 238 -3.34 -8.62 2.08
C PHE A 238 -2.89 -7.20 2.44
N ASP A 239 -2.82 -6.88 3.72
CA ASP A 239 -2.03 -5.73 4.15
C ASP A 239 -0.57 -5.99 3.81
N ARG A 240 -0.01 -5.17 2.91
CA ARG A 240 1.36 -5.34 2.41
C ARG A 240 2.44 -5.27 3.49
N GLN A 241 2.12 -4.66 4.65
CA GLN A 241 3.04 -4.50 5.77
C GLN A 241 2.96 -5.66 6.76
N THR A 242 1.75 -6.12 7.10
CA THR A 242 1.55 -7.12 8.17
C THR A 242 1.28 -8.53 7.63
N GLY A 243 0.80 -8.64 6.40
CA GLY A 243 0.35 -9.90 5.81
C GLY A 243 -1.01 -10.36 6.33
N ASP A 244 -1.74 -9.51 7.06
CA ASP A 244 -3.13 -9.74 7.45
C ASP A 244 -4.05 -9.64 6.24
N PHE A 245 -5.16 -10.39 6.25
CA PHE A 245 -6.05 -10.49 5.10
C PHE A 245 -7.42 -9.92 5.41
N TYR A 246 -7.89 -9.04 4.54
CA TYR A 246 -9.20 -8.38 4.62
C TYR A 246 -10.06 -8.81 3.45
N ILE A 247 -11.35 -9.07 3.72
CA ILE A 247 -12.33 -9.50 2.72
C ILE A 247 -13.54 -8.57 2.79
N GLY A 248 -13.91 -7.94 1.68
CA GLY A 248 -15.21 -7.32 1.52
C GLY A 248 -16.18 -8.35 0.94
N ASP A 249 -17.13 -8.82 1.75
CA ASP A 249 -18.11 -9.83 1.35
C ASP A 249 -19.48 -9.21 1.17
N VAL A 250 -20.01 -9.26 -0.04
CA VAL A 250 -21.30 -8.65 -0.39
C VAL A 250 -22.43 -9.48 0.19
N GLY A 251 -23.21 -8.83 1.04
CA GLY A 251 -24.34 -9.45 1.70
C GLY A 251 -25.55 -9.75 0.79
N PHE A 252 -26.52 -10.45 1.34
CA PHE A 252 -27.74 -10.82 0.59
C PHE A 252 -28.79 -9.71 0.63
N ASN A 253 -29.34 -9.43 1.82
CA ASN A 253 -30.42 -8.45 1.98
C ASN A 253 -30.35 -7.68 3.30
N THR A 254 -29.40 -7.97 4.17
CA THR A 254 -29.42 -7.48 5.56
C THR A 254 -28.16 -6.72 5.93
N ALA A 255 -26.97 -7.27 5.63
CA ALA A 255 -25.70 -6.69 6.04
C ALA A 255 -24.61 -6.90 5.00
N GLU A 256 -23.79 -5.88 4.81
CA GLU A 256 -22.51 -5.92 4.10
C GLU A 256 -21.40 -6.16 5.12
N GLU A 257 -20.32 -6.86 4.74
CA GLU A 257 -19.33 -7.36 5.69
C GLU A 257 -17.90 -7.02 5.32
N VAL A 258 -17.07 -6.73 6.34
CA VAL A 258 -15.62 -6.80 6.27
C VAL A 258 -15.15 -7.93 7.18
N ASN A 259 -14.63 -8.99 6.58
CA ASN A 259 -14.05 -10.12 7.26
C ASN A 259 -12.52 -10.00 7.36
N PHE A 260 -11.92 -10.66 8.35
CA PHE A 260 -10.49 -10.54 8.64
C PHE A 260 -9.87 -11.88 9.01
N ILE A 261 -8.66 -12.13 8.47
CA ILE A 261 -7.84 -13.30 8.81
C ILE A 261 -6.44 -12.81 9.18
N PRO A 262 -5.94 -13.10 10.40
CA PRO A 262 -4.61 -12.67 10.82
C PRO A 262 -3.50 -13.38 10.03
N ALA A 263 -2.39 -12.71 9.81
CA ALA A 263 -1.22 -13.24 9.10
C ALA A 263 -0.69 -14.56 9.68
N SER A 264 -0.81 -14.75 11.00
CA SER A 264 -0.42 -15.97 11.70
C SER A 264 -1.18 -17.22 11.22
N HIS A 265 -2.40 -17.06 10.73
CA HIS A 265 -3.19 -18.17 10.17
C HIS A 265 -2.53 -18.76 8.92
N PHE A 266 -2.05 -17.89 8.03
CA PHE A 266 -1.39 -18.32 6.78
C PHE A 266 0.01 -18.91 7.01
N ALA A 267 0.66 -18.55 8.11
CA ALA A 267 1.96 -19.10 8.50
C ALA A 267 1.87 -20.55 9.02
N ASN A 268 0.68 -21.00 9.40
CA ASN A 268 0.43 -22.35 9.92
C ASN A 268 -0.18 -23.23 8.82
N ALA A 269 0.60 -24.15 8.25
CA ALA A 269 0.12 -25.07 7.22
C ALA A 269 -1.02 -26.01 7.70
N SER A 270 -1.16 -26.18 9.02
CA SER A 270 -2.20 -27.00 9.66
C SER A 270 -3.28 -26.15 10.33
N ALA A 271 -3.40 -24.87 9.97
CA ALA A 271 -4.46 -24.02 10.50
C ALA A 271 -5.83 -24.62 10.12
N PRO A 272 -6.83 -24.58 11.02
CA PRO A 272 -8.16 -25.04 10.72
C PRO A 272 -8.79 -24.18 9.62
N ILE A 273 -9.70 -24.76 8.84
CA ILE A 273 -10.52 -24.00 7.90
C ILE A 273 -11.40 -23.04 8.74
N LEU A 274 -11.41 -21.78 8.35
CA LEU A 274 -12.25 -20.74 8.97
C LEU A 274 -13.64 -20.77 8.35
N ASP A 275 -14.69 -20.46 9.16
CA ASP A 275 -16.06 -20.39 8.70
C ASP A 275 -16.64 -19.01 9.01
N PHE A 276 -17.10 -18.29 7.96
CA PHE A 276 -17.73 -16.97 8.08
C PHE A 276 -19.25 -17.00 8.10
N GLY A 277 -19.85 -18.21 8.07
CA GLY A 277 -21.22 -18.48 8.43
C GLY A 277 -22.28 -18.31 7.34
N TRP A 278 -21.96 -17.81 6.12
CA TRP A 278 -22.93 -17.85 5.03
C TRP A 278 -23.21 -19.31 4.64
N THR A 279 -24.43 -19.81 4.60
CA THR A 279 -25.73 -19.16 4.36
C THR A 279 -26.59 -18.96 5.65
N SER A 280 -26.14 -19.43 6.78
CA SER A 280 -26.87 -19.28 8.04
C SER A 280 -26.80 -17.86 8.56
N ARG A 281 -25.68 -17.20 8.33
CA ARG A 281 -25.40 -15.85 8.85
C ARG A 281 -25.21 -14.85 7.72
N GLU A 282 -25.50 -13.60 8.03
CA GLU A 282 -25.24 -12.42 7.22
C GLU A 282 -24.87 -11.29 8.19
N GLY A 283 -23.60 -10.85 8.18
CA GLY A 283 -23.08 -10.04 9.28
C GLY A 283 -23.15 -10.75 10.62
N THR A 284 -23.50 -10.01 11.64
CA THR A 284 -23.64 -10.51 13.00
C THR A 284 -25.03 -11.10 13.31
N ILE A 285 -25.90 -11.27 12.31
CA ILE A 285 -27.28 -11.76 12.48
C ILE A 285 -27.54 -13.02 11.65
N ALA A 286 -28.68 -13.64 11.88
CA ALA A 286 -29.19 -14.69 10.99
C ALA A 286 -29.57 -14.08 9.65
N ALA A 287 -29.17 -14.73 8.54
CA ALA A 287 -29.63 -14.33 7.21
C ALA A 287 -31.16 -14.43 7.09
N VAL A 288 -31.74 -13.65 6.17
CA VAL A 288 -33.18 -13.68 5.97
C VAL A 288 -33.64 -14.86 5.11
N SER A 289 -34.91 -15.26 5.25
CA SER A 289 -35.49 -16.31 4.41
C SER A 289 -35.27 -16.06 2.90
N PRO A 290 -34.93 -17.10 2.12
CA PRO A 290 -34.99 -18.55 2.40
C PRO A 290 -33.77 -19.12 3.14
N HIS A 291 -32.80 -18.28 3.45
CA HIS A 291 -31.59 -18.62 4.22
C HIS A 291 -31.81 -18.43 5.71
N GLY A 292 -30.74 -18.47 6.48
CA GLY A 292 -30.75 -18.13 7.90
C GLY A 292 -30.74 -19.32 8.82
N GLY A 293 -30.13 -19.09 9.97
CA GLY A 293 -29.96 -20.08 11.02
C GLY A 293 -29.26 -19.50 12.26
N PRO A 294 -29.15 -20.29 13.31
CA PRO A 294 -28.34 -19.91 14.46
C PRO A 294 -26.85 -19.87 14.07
N LYS A 295 -26.06 -19.07 14.78
CA LYS A 295 -24.62 -19.10 14.69
C LYS A 295 -24.12 -20.48 15.12
N ALA A 296 -23.39 -21.16 14.21
CA ALA A 296 -22.79 -22.44 14.54
C ALA A 296 -21.54 -22.27 15.42
N PRO A 297 -21.21 -23.27 16.26
CA PRO A 297 -19.94 -23.23 16.98
C PRO A 297 -18.75 -23.21 16.01
N GLY A 298 -17.96 -22.13 16.07
CA GLY A 298 -16.81 -21.95 15.19
C GLY A 298 -17.00 -20.86 14.13
N ASP A 299 -18.24 -20.44 13.86
CA ASP A 299 -18.50 -19.31 12.95
C ASP A 299 -17.85 -18.04 13.48
N ILE A 300 -17.23 -17.30 12.55
CA ILE A 300 -16.51 -16.07 12.84
C ILE A 300 -17.35 -14.89 12.38
N ASP A 301 -17.69 -13.99 13.31
CA ASP A 301 -18.35 -12.74 12.94
C ASP A 301 -17.36 -11.81 12.20
N PRO A 302 -17.87 -10.91 11.33
CA PRO A 302 -17.04 -9.90 10.68
C PRO A 302 -16.46 -8.90 11.69
N ILE A 303 -15.33 -8.28 11.33
CA ILE A 303 -14.79 -7.16 12.10
C ILE A 303 -15.62 -5.88 11.91
N PHE A 304 -16.40 -5.81 10.83
CA PHE A 304 -17.32 -4.72 10.56
C PHE A 304 -18.46 -5.20 9.68
N ASP A 305 -19.68 -4.87 10.07
CA ASP A 305 -20.83 -4.99 9.22
C ASP A 305 -21.65 -3.69 9.22
N TYR A 306 -22.39 -3.47 8.14
CA TYR A 306 -23.27 -2.33 8.03
C TYR A 306 -24.56 -2.70 7.29
N SER A 307 -25.61 -1.95 7.59
CA SER A 307 -26.97 -2.25 7.15
C SER A 307 -27.10 -2.19 5.64
N HIS A 308 -27.63 -3.25 5.06
CA HIS A 308 -28.09 -3.32 3.68
C HIS A 308 -29.49 -2.70 3.58
N GLY A 309 -29.60 -1.57 2.88
CA GLY A 309 -30.88 -0.92 2.63
C GLY A 309 -31.65 -0.44 3.87
N GLY A 310 -30.96 -0.26 5.02
CA GLY A 310 -31.57 0.25 6.23
C GLY A 310 -32.18 -0.83 7.15
N GLN A 311 -31.85 -2.10 6.95
CA GLN A 311 -32.20 -3.20 7.85
C GLN A 311 -31.60 -3.00 9.24
N GLN A 312 -32.24 -3.55 10.28
CA GLN A 312 -31.77 -3.42 11.65
C GLN A 312 -30.71 -4.47 11.99
N LEU A 313 -29.54 -3.99 12.42
CA LEU A 313 -28.49 -4.81 13.03
C LEU A 313 -28.58 -4.77 14.56
N PRO A 314 -27.94 -5.71 15.29
CA PRO A 314 -27.92 -5.72 16.76
C PRO A 314 -27.19 -4.50 17.35
N HIS A 315 -26.43 -3.79 16.57
CA HIS A 315 -25.74 -2.55 16.92
C HIS A 315 -26.15 -1.40 15.98
N THR A 316 -25.78 -0.17 16.33
CA THR A 316 -26.04 0.99 15.48
C THR A 316 -25.13 0.93 14.25
N SER A 317 -25.72 0.78 13.07
CA SER A 317 -24.98 0.91 11.82
C SER A 317 -24.58 2.37 11.61
N VAL A 318 -23.28 2.62 11.47
CA VAL A 318 -22.73 3.97 11.28
C VAL A 318 -22.77 4.42 9.82
N ILE A 319 -22.98 3.48 8.90
CA ILE A 319 -23.17 3.69 7.47
C ILE A 319 -24.25 2.75 6.93
N PHE A 320 -24.74 3.04 5.73
CA PHE A 320 -25.70 2.21 5.01
C PHE A 320 -25.18 1.96 3.61
N GLY A 321 -25.48 0.79 3.04
CA GLY A 321 -25.07 0.43 1.70
C GLY A 321 -25.88 -0.71 1.14
N GLN A 322 -25.43 -1.26 0.02
CA GLN A 322 -26.09 -2.38 -0.66
C GLN A 322 -25.12 -3.30 -1.39
N SER A 323 -23.84 -2.94 -1.48
CA SER A 323 -22.83 -3.78 -2.14
C SER A 323 -21.42 -3.28 -1.79
N ILE A 324 -20.80 -3.89 -0.81
CA ILE A 324 -19.41 -3.57 -0.46
C ILE A 324 -18.48 -3.95 -1.62
N THR A 325 -17.58 -3.05 -1.97
CA THR A 325 -16.51 -3.36 -2.93
C THR A 325 -15.35 -4.08 -2.24
N GLY A 326 -15.08 -3.79 -0.99
CA GLY A 326 -13.85 -4.21 -0.31
C GLY A 326 -12.72 -3.25 -0.63
N GLY A 327 -11.50 -3.56 -0.27
CA GLY A 327 -10.43 -2.60 -0.42
C GLY A 327 -9.09 -3.00 0.17
N TYR A 328 -8.36 -2.02 0.66
CA TYR A 328 -6.96 -2.16 1.06
C TYR A 328 -6.66 -1.38 2.33
N VAL A 329 -5.70 -1.87 3.12
CA VAL A 329 -5.07 -1.08 4.19
C VAL A 329 -4.11 -0.08 3.55
N TYR A 330 -4.31 1.21 3.80
CA TYR A 330 -3.47 2.25 3.21
C TYR A 330 -2.05 2.21 3.75
N ARG A 331 -1.07 2.11 2.86
CA ARG A 331 0.37 2.08 3.15
C ARG A 331 1.16 3.08 2.29
N GLY A 332 0.45 4.02 1.66
CA GLY A 332 1.03 5.05 0.81
C GLY A 332 1.58 6.26 1.59
N PRO A 333 1.91 7.35 0.89
CA PRO A 333 2.66 8.47 1.45
C PRO A 333 1.86 9.40 2.38
N VAL A 334 0.55 9.27 2.48
CA VAL A 334 -0.27 10.11 3.36
C VAL A 334 -0.22 9.57 4.79
N THR A 335 0.55 10.23 5.65
CA THR A 335 0.82 9.76 7.02
C THR A 335 -0.45 9.57 7.86
N GLU A 336 -1.43 10.45 7.75
CA GLU A 336 -2.67 10.39 8.52
C GLU A 336 -3.61 9.26 8.10
N LEU A 337 -3.37 8.65 6.92
CA LEU A 337 -4.13 7.51 6.42
C LEU A 337 -3.46 6.17 6.68
N GLN A 338 -2.23 6.16 7.18
CA GLN A 338 -1.48 4.93 7.45
C GLN A 338 -2.26 3.98 8.37
N GLY A 339 -2.37 2.73 7.96
CA GLY A 339 -3.06 1.68 8.72
C GLY A 339 -4.58 1.72 8.64
N ARG A 340 -5.17 2.66 7.91
CA ARG A 340 -6.62 2.69 7.70
C ARG A 340 -7.01 1.74 6.57
N TYR A 341 -8.02 0.91 6.82
CA TYR A 341 -8.61 0.07 5.79
C TYR A 341 -9.60 0.90 4.96
N PHE A 342 -9.33 1.06 3.68
CA PHE A 342 -10.22 1.71 2.71
C PHE A 342 -11.13 0.69 2.07
N PHE A 343 -12.40 1.05 1.91
CA PHE A 343 -13.41 0.27 1.21
C PHE A 343 -14.45 1.19 0.58
N ALA A 344 -15.28 0.67 -0.30
CA ALA A 344 -16.36 1.44 -0.91
C ALA A 344 -17.67 0.64 -0.87
N ASP A 345 -18.78 1.34 -1.06
CA ASP A 345 -20.06 0.73 -1.40
C ASP A 345 -20.41 1.09 -2.85
N TYR A 346 -20.59 0.08 -3.67
CA TYR A 346 -20.82 0.25 -5.12
C TYR A 346 -22.14 0.95 -5.42
N MET A 347 -23.20 0.57 -4.72
CA MET A 347 -24.54 1.10 -4.96
C MET A 347 -24.74 2.51 -4.43
N ASN A 348 -24.17 2.83 -3.28
CA ASN A 348 -24.22 4.16 -2.69
C ASN A 348 -23.15 5.10 -3.22
N SER A 349 -22.17 4.57 -3.94
CA SER A 349 -21.06 5.35 -4.50
C SER A 349 -20.23 6.09 -3.44
N ASN A 350 -20.07 5.50 -2.27
CA ASN A 350 -19.31 6.08 -1.17
C ASN A 350 -17.98 5.37 -0.97
N VAL A 351 -16.95 6.17 -0.65
CA VAL A 351 -15.62 5.69 -0.26
C VAL A 351 -15.41 5.95 1.23
N TYR A 352 -15.10 4.91 1.95
CA TYR A 352 -14.91 4.93 3.39
C TYR A 352 -13.52 4.49 3.79
N SER A 353 -13.10 4.85 5.01
CA SER A 353 -12.00 4.18 5.69
C SER A 353 -12.26 4.04 7.18
N GLY A 354 -11.66 3.03 7.79
CA GLY A 354 -11.69 2.78 9.22
C GLY A 354 -10.38 2.24 9.76
N THR A 355 -10.23 2.16 11.07
CA THR A 355 -9.06 1.60 11.75
C THR A 355 -9.44 0.34 12.50
N PHE A 356 -8.70 -0.73 12.29
CA PHE A 356 -8.85 -1.99 13.02
C PHE A 356 -7.58 -2.29 13.81
N ASN A 357 -7.73 -2.90 15.00
CA ASN A 357 -6.59 -3.41 15.77
C ASN A 357 -6.43 -4.92 15.52
N PRO A 358 -5.44 -5.37 14.76
CA PRO A 358 -5.23 -6.78 14.44
C PRO A 358 -4.95 -7.68 15.65
N ALA A 359 -4.59 -7.10 16.80
CA ALA A 359 -4.43 -7.84 18.05
C ALA A 359 -5.77 -8.19 18.75
N THR A 360 -6.91 -7.73 18.20
CA THR A 360 -8.25 -8.08 18.71
C THR A 360 -8.47 -9.59 18.56
N PRO A 361 -8.79 -10.32 19.64
CA PRO A 361 -9.04 -11.76 19.52
C PRO A 361 -10.23 -12.05 18.60
N VAL A 362 -10.12 -13.09 17.77
CA VAL A 362 -11.18 -13.51 16.82
C VAL A 362 -12.54 -13.71 17.54
N ALA A 363 -12.53 -14.30 18.74
CA ALA A 363 -13.73 -14.49 19.54
C ALA A 363 -14.41 -13.17 20.00
N SER A 364 -13.79 -12.03 19.78
CA SER A 364 -14.31 -10.70 20.12
C SER A 364 -14.83 -9.93 18.91
N TYR A 365 -14.83 -10.53 17.73
CA TYR A 365 -15.40 -9.88 16.54
C TYR A 365 -16.93 -9.83 16.68
N ASN A 366 -17.50 -8.70 16.32
CA ASN A 366 -18.92 -8.41 16.58
C ASN A 366 -19.52 -7.37 15.61
N GLY A 367 -18.91 -7.17 14.45
CA GLY A 367 -19.36 -6.20 13.44
C GLY A 367 -19.02 -4.73 13.76
N THR A 368 -18.39 -4.42 14.89
CA THR A 368 -18.07 -3.03 15.28
C THR A 368 -16.60 -2.78 15.58
N ASN A 369 -15.74 -3.72 15.26
CA ASN A 369 -14.31 -3.66 15.59
C ASN A 369 -13.51 -2.72 14.66
N LEU A 370 -14.01 -2.45 13.44
CA LEU A 370 -13.47 -1.40 12.58
C LEU A 370 -14.04 -0.06 13.03
N THR A 371 -13.21 0.82 13.53
CA THR A 371 -13.60 2.05 14.22
C THR A 371 -13.15 3.31 13.47
N GLY A 372 -13.62 4.48 13.91
CA GLY A 372 -13.24 5.76 13.31
C GLY A 372 -13.60 5.85 11.82
N ILE A 373 -14.77 5.33 11.44
CA ILE A 373 -15.24 5.34 10.06
C ILE A 373 -15.34 6.78 9.55
N THR A 374 -14.69 7.03 8.43
CA THR A 374 -14.67 8.32 7.73
C THR A 374 -15.19 8.14 6.31
N ASN A 375 -16.14 8.96 5.91
CA ASN A 375 -16.59 9.05 4.51
C ASN A 375 -15.75 10.10 3.79
N HIS A 376 -15.05 9.71 2.75
CA HIS A 376 -14.16 10.56 1.95
C HIS A 376 -14.80 11.12 0.69
N THR A 377 -15.96 10.64 0.29
CA THR A 377 -16.56 10.85 -1.04
C THR A 377 -16.66 12.33 -1.39
N VAL A 378 -17.31 13.13 -0.56
CA VAL A 378 -17.50 14.56 -0.83
C VAL A 378 -16.17 15.32 -0.89
N ALA A 379 -15.21 14.96 -0.02
CA ALA A 379 -13.88 15.59 -0.05
C ALA A 379 -13.14 15.25 -1.36
N PHE A 380 -13.24 14.02 -1.82
CA PHE A 380 -12.61 13.56 -3.05
C PHE A 380 -13.28 14.18 -4.29
N GLU A 381 -14.60 14.21 -4.35
CA GLU A 381 -15.35 14.85 -5.46
C GLU A 381 -15.04 16.34 -5.58
N ASN A 382 -14.95 17.04 -4.45
CA ASN A 382 -14.55 18.45 -4.44
C ASN A 382 -13.11 18.67 -4.94
N ALA A 383 -12.23 17.70 -4.71
CA ALA A 383 -10.84 17.80 -5.12
C ALA A 383 -10.63 17.63 -6.63
N ILE A 384 -11.46 16.82 -7.29
CA ILE A 384 -11.37 16.58 -8.75
C ILE A 384 -12.12 17.59 -9.59
N GLY A 385 -12.80 18.55 -8.97
CA GLY A 385 -13.52 19.65 -9.64
C GLY A 385 -15.04 19.42 -9.71
N GLY A 386 -15.80 20.47 -9.41
CA GLY A 386 -17.25 20.41 -9.27
C GLY A 386 -17.97 19.82 -10.48
N GLY A 387 -18.76 18.77 -10.25
CA GLY A 387 -19.50 18.00 -11.25
C GLY A 387 -18.85 16.65 -11.60
N ALA A 388 -17.60 16.40 -11.24
CA ALA A 388 -17.02 15.07 -11.28
C ALA A 388 -17.47 14.27 -10.05
N ASP A 389 -17.71 12.98 -10.23
CA ASP A 389 -18.10 12.08 -9.15
C ASP A 389 -17.22 10.82 -9.13
N ILE A 390 -17.09 10.22 -7.95
CA ILE A 390 -16.43 8.93 -7.74
C ILE A 390 -17.51 7.87 -7.50
N ARG A 391 -18.33 7.63 -8.54
CA ARG A 391 -19.40 6.63 -8.50
C ARG A 391 -18.93 5.26 -8.93
N SER A 392 -19.73 4.26 -8.59
CA SER A 392 -19.57 2.90 -9.10
C SER A 392 -18.14 2.39 -8.94
N VAL A 393 -17.61 2.48 -7.70
CA VAL A 393 -16.27 2.01 -7.39
C VAL A 393 -16.25 0.49 -7.47
N THR A 394 -15.60 -0.07 -8.50
CA THR A 394 -15.50 -1.51 -8.72
C THR A 394 -14.29 -2.13 -8.04
N SER A 395 -13.30 -1.33 -7.71
CA SER A 395 -12.09 -1.87 -7.10
C SER A 395 -11.24 -0.76 -6.51
N PHE A 396 -10.28 -1.19 -5.73
CA PHE A 396 -9.07 -0.47 -5.42
C PHE A 396 -7.88 -1.22 -6.01
N GLY A 397 -6.71 -0.61 -5.98
CA GLY A 397 -5.44 -1.24 -6.30
C GLY A 397 -4.29 -0.46 -5.71
N GLU A 398 -3.14 -1.10 -5.62
CA GLU A 398 -1.93 -0.48 -5.11
C GLU A 398 -0.81 -0.52 -6.15
N ASP A 399 0.07 0.48 -6.10
CA ASP A 399 1.35 0.43 -6.77
C ASP A 399 2.47 -0.06 -5.83
N ASN A 400 3.69 -0.20 -6.36
CA ASN A 400 4.85 -0.63 -5.59
C ASN A 400 5.19 0.33 -4.44
N ALA A 401 4.79 1.60 -4.57
CA ALA A 401 4.96 2.65 -3.57
C ALA A 401 3.89 2.62 -2.45
N GLY A 402 2.88 1.76 -2.57
CA GLY A 402 1.74 1.72 -1.66
C GLY A 402 0.74 2.85 -1.87
N ASN A 403 0.83 3.61 -2.97
CA ASN A 403 -0.24 4.53 -3.32
C ASN A 403 -1.51 3.73 -3.60
N LEU A 404 -2.62 4.20 -3.04
CA LEU A 404 -3.92 3.57 -3.24
C LEU A 404 -4.66 4.25 -4.41
N TYR A 405 -5.13 3.41 -5.31
CA TYR A 405 -5.92 3.81 -6.46
C TYR A 405 -7.37 3.40 -6.28
N ILE A 406 -8.29 4.23 -6.79
CA ILE A 406 -9.73 3.99 -6.82
C ILE A 406 -10.12 3.75 -8.27
N VAL A 407 -10.81 2.65 -8.54
CA VAL A 407 -11.27 2.26 -9.88
C VAL A 407 -12.75 2.60 -10.00
N LYS A 408 -13.08 3.60 -10.82
CA LYS A 408 -14.43 3.98 -11.17
C LYS A 408 -14.86 3.26 -12.45
N PHE A 409 -15.95 2.50 -12.36
CA PHE A 409 -16.48 1.72 -13.48
C PHE A 409 -17.02 2.59 -14.63
N GLY A 410 -17.76 3.64 -14.30
CA GLY A 410 -18.38 4.61 -15.19
C GLY A 410 -19.44 5.43 -14.46
N ASN A 411 -20.31 6.07 -15.20
CA ASN A 411 -21.37 6.95 -14.64
C ASN A 411 -22.72 6.25 -14.44
N SER A 412 -22.78 4.94 -14.65
CA SER A 412 -23.95 4.10 -14.40
C SER A 412 -23.58 2.88 -13.58
N LEU A 413 -24.48 2.41 -12.74
CA LEU A 413 -24.29 1.20 -11.94
C LEU A 413 -24.36 -0.08 -12.77
N ILE A 414 -25.10 -0.04 -13.89
CA ILE A 414 -25.29 -1.21 -14.75
C ILE A 414 -24.87 -0.82 -16.17
N PHE A 415 -23.89 -1.54 -16.73
CA PHE A 415 -23.38 -1.36 -18.09
C PHE A 415 -23.18 0.11 -18.49
N PRO A 416 -22.28 0.84 -17.82
CA PRO A 416 -21.98 2.21 -18.22
C PRO A 416 -21.48 2.24 -19.66
N PRO A 417 -21.79 3.29 -20.43
CA PRO A 417 -21.20 3.48 -21.74
C PRO A 417 -19.68 3.37 -21.71
N LEU A 418 -19.11 2.88 -22.80
CA LEU A 418 -17.66 2.77 -22.95
C LEU A 418 -17.00 4.15 -22.85
N GLY A 419 -15.76 4.18 -22.37
CA GLY A 419 -14.99 5.42 -22.24
C GLY A 419 -15.32 6.25 -20.99
N GLN A 420 -16.16 5.77 -20.08
CA GLN A 420 -16.54 6.50 -18.86
C GLN A 420 -15.76 6.07 -17.61
N GLY A 421 -14.99 5.00 -17.71
CA GLY A 421 -14.18 4.52 -16.60
C GLY A 421 -12.99 5.44 -16.31
N GLU A 422 -12.61 5.54 -15.04
CA GLU A 422 -11.54 6.42 -14.57
C GLU A 422 -10.76 5.75 -13.44
N ILE A 423 -9.48 6.10 -13.31
CA ILE A 423 -8.65 5.73 -12.18
C ILE A 423 -8.22 7.00 -11.45
N PHE A 424 -8.40 6.99 -10.14
CA PHE A 424 -7.95 8.07 -9.25
C PHE A 424 -6.89 7.53 -8.29
N ARG A 425 -5.97 8.39 -7.88
CA ARG A 425 -4.94 8.09 -6.87
C ARG A 425 -5.16 8.96 -5.64
N ILE A 426 -5.12 8.38 -4.44
CA ILE A 426 -5.08 9.13 -3.19
C ILE A 426 -3.67 9.65 -2.99
N SER A 427 -3.53 10.97 -2.84
CA SER A 427 -2.25 11.68 -2.82
C SER A 427 -2.20 12.70 -1.69
N PRO A 428 -1.04 12.98 -1.10
CA PRO A 428 -0.89 14.12 -0.20
C PRO A 428 -1.15 15.43 -0.94
N VAL A 429 -1.63 16.46 -0.23
CA VAL A 429 -1.76 17.80 -0.78
C VAL A 429 -0.40 18.49 -0.75
N GLY A 430 -0.05 19.20 -1.81
CA GLY A 430 1.21 19.92 -1.92
C GLY A 430 2.26 19.19 -2.77
N LEU A 431 3.53 19.43 -2.48
CA LEU A 431 4.62 18.65 -3.09
C LEU A 431 4.82 17.35 -2.31
N ALA A 432 5.04 16.27 -3.02
CA ALA A 432 5.36 14.97 -2.43
C ALA A 432 6.68 14.45 -3.01
N ALA A 433 7.57 14.01 -2.14
CA ALA A 433 8.78 13.28 -2.52
C ALA A 433 8.69 11.84 -2.03
N VAL A 434 9.07 10.90 -2.88
CA VAL A 434 9.12 9.47 -2.54
C VAL A 434 10.55 8.99 -2.67
N VAL A 435 11.02 8.33 -1.64
CA VAL A 435 12.36 7.69 -1.58
C VAL A 435 12.15 6.19 -1.55
N ASP A 436 12.72 5.49 -2.49
CA ASP A 436 12.65 4.02 -2.56
C ASP A 436 13.83 3.41 -1.80
N ARG A 437 13.56 2.66 -0.73
CA ARG A 437 14.58 1.99 0.10
C ARG A 437 15.34 0.91 -0.66
N ASP A 438 14.69 0.24 -1.60
CA ASP A 438 15.31 -0.89 -2.31
C ASP A 438 16.34 -0.40 -3.33
N THR A 439 16.06 0.72 -3.98
CA THR A 439 16.89 1.27 -5.06
C THR A 439 17.65 2.53 -4.68
N GLY A 440 17.20 3.30 -3.70
CA GLY A 440 17.69 4.65 -3.41
C GLY A 440 17.19 5.70 -4.39
N ALA A 441 16.16 5.40 -5.20
CA ALA A 441 15.53 6.33 -6.11
C ALA A 441 14.79 7.45 -5.37
N ILE A 442 14.71 8.63 -5.98
CA ILE A 442 14.01 9.79 -5.42
C ILE A 442 13.12 10.39 -6.52
N THR A 443 11.84 10.53 -6.24
CA THR A 443 10.89 11.19 -7.13
C THR A 443 10.25 12.39 -6.46
N LEU A 444 9.85 13.40 -7.26
CA LEU A 444 9.10 14.57 -6.82
C LEU A 444 7.82 14.68 -7.62
N THR A 445 6.69 14.90 -6.95
CA THR A 445 5.37 15.06 -7.57
C THR A 445 4.73 16.37 -7.13
N ASN A 446 4.15 17.10 -8.08
CA ASN A 446 3.33 18.27 -7.80
C ASN A 446 1.87 17.89 -7.59
N ASN A 447 1.43 17.80 -6.35
CA ASN A 447 0.04 17.53 -5.96
C ASN A 447 -0.71 18.80 -5.54
N THR A 448 -0.26 20.00 -5.92
CA THR A 448 -0.91 21.27 -5.53
C THR A 448 -2.21 21.52 -6.29
N GLY A 449 -2.50 20.74 -7.32
CA GLY A 449 -3.67 20.92 -8.20
C GLY A 449 -3.49 22.03 -9.25
N SER A 450 -2.37 22.72 -9.26
CA SER A 450 -2.03 23.78 -10.23
C SER A 450 -0.56 23.69 -10.63
N PRO A 451 -0.18 24.13 -11.84
CA PRO A 451 1.22 24.26 -12.20
C PRO A 451 1.95 25.18 -11.21
N ILE A 452 3.17 24.85 -10.86
CA ILE A 452 4.05 25.68 -10.05
C ILE A 452 5.27 26.11 -10.86
N SER A 453 5.64 27.38 -10.75
CA SER A 453 6.86 27.93 -11.36
C SER A 453 7.98 27.85 -10.32
N ILE A 454 9.00 27.03 -10.58
CA ILE A 454 10.08 26.74 -9.64
C ILE A 454 11.38 27.46 -10.05
N THR A 455 12.06 28.03 -9.07
CA THR A 455 13.32 28.76 -9.27
C THR A 455 14.53 28.08 -8.63
N SER A 456 14.30 27.24 -7.62
CA SER A 456 15.34 26.38 -7.05
C SER A 456 14.76 25.13 -6.43
N LEU A 457 15.60 24.10 -6.32
CA LEU A 457 15.30 22.84 -5.63
C LEU A 457 16.47 22.53 -4.69
N SER A 458 16.16 22.00 -3.50
CA SER A 458 17.18 21.50 -2.58
C SER A 458 16.73 20.21 -1.91
N ILE A 459 17.67 19.28 -1.74
CA ILE A 459 17.53 18.06 -0.98
C ILE A 459 18.57 18.12 0.13
N SER A 460 18.19 17.88 1.38
CA SER A 460 19.14 17.84 2.51
C SER A 460 18.93 16.61 3.38
N SER A 461 20.04 16.18 4.01
CA SER A 461 20.11 15.07 4.96
C SER A 461 21.17 15.40 6.01
N ALA A 462 20.78 15.51 7.25
CA ALA A 462 21.74 15.75 8.35
C ALA A 462 22.68 14.55 8.54
N PHE A 463 22.18 13.34 8.29
CA PHE A 463 22.95 12.11 8.36
C PHE A 463 23.92 11.92 7.19
N GLY A 464 23.81 12.73 6.13
CA GLY A 464 24.67 12.63 4.97
C GLY A 464 24.32 11.46 4.05
N ALA A 465 23.05 11.30 3.77
CA ALA A 465 22.51 10.20 2.96
C ALA A 465 22.23 10.59 1.48
N ILE A 466 22.86 11.64 0.97
CA ILE A 466 22.68 12.08 -0.43
C ILE A 466 23.90 11.69 -1.25
N ASP A 467 23.71 10.92 -2.32
CA ASP A 467 24.74 10.69 -3.33
C ASP A 467 24.44 11.52 -4.58
N ARG A 468 25.12 12.66 -4.67
CA ARG A 468 24.96 13.57 -5.79
C ARG A 468 25.31 12.95 -7.15
N SER A 469 26.19 11.96 -7.19
CA SER A 469 26.60 11.33 -8.46
C SER A 469 25.49 10.52 -9.11
N HIS A 470 24.47 10.17 -8.33
CA HIS A 470 23.28 9.44 -8.77
C HIS A 470 22.03 10.32 -8.89
N LEU A 471 22.14 11.63 -8.66
CA LEU A 471 21.02 12.54 -8.87
C LEU A 471 20.96 13.00 -10.33
N THR A 472 19.76 13.05 -10.87
CA THR A 472 19.45 13.71 -12.14
C THR A 472 18.95 15.12 -11.82
N PRO A 473 19.78 16.15 -11.96
CA PRO A 473 19.37 17.51 -11.67
C PRO A 473 18.23 17.97 -12.58
N ILE A 474 17.53 19.02 -12.19
CA ILE A 474 16.55 19.66 -13.08
C ILE A 474 17.19 20.06 -14.41
N THR A 475 18.48 20.43 -14.40
CA THR A 475 19.27 20.62 -15.62
C THR A 475 19.25 19.41 -16.58
N GLY A 476 19.08 18.19 -16.08
CA GLY A 476 18.93 16.97 -16.88
C GLY A 476 17.50 16.70 -17.37
N HIS A 477 16.51 17.44 -16.86
CA HIS A 477 15.12 17.31 -17.26
C HIS A 477 14.70 18.34 -18.32
N TYR A 478 15.65 19.02 -18.93
CA TYR A 478 15.39 19.95 -20.00
C TYR A 478 15.26 19.25 -21.34
N ASP A 479 14.90 20.03 -22.32
CA ASP A 479 14.70 19.77 -23.73
C ASP A 479 15.77 18.92 -24.44
N GLN A 480 16.90 18.61 -23.82
CA GLN A 480 18.00 17.89 -24.45
C GLN A 480 17.67 16.49 -24.97
N SER A 481 16.70 15.84 -24.43
CA SER A 481 16.24 14.53 -24.91
C SER A 481 14.77 14.53 -25.34
N GLY A 482 14.22 15.72 -25.58
CA GLY A 482 12.83 15.87 -25.98
C GLY A 482 11.82 15.71 -24.86
N SER A 483 12.25 15.67 -23.59
CA SER A 483 11.31 15.57 -22.49
C SER A 483 10.74 16.92 -22.04
N GLY A 484 11.52 18.03 -22.11
CA GLY A 484 11.09 19.40 -21.77
C GLY A 484 10.24 19.49 -20.48
N LEU A 485 10.47 18.58 -19.51
CA LEU A 485 9.49 18.27 -18.49
C LEU A 485 9.28 19.40 -17.49
N VAL A 486 10.30 20.20 -17.24
CA VAL A 486 10.24 21.26 -16.22
C VAL A 486 10.60 22.61 -16.83
N ASP A 487 11.63 22.67 -17.64
CA ASP A 487 12.15 23.88 -18.23
C ASP A 487 12.76 23.56 -19.60
N ASN A 488 12.48 24.33 -20.64
CA ASN A 488 12.90 24.06 -22.01
C ASN A 488 13.98 25.03 -22.54
N ASN A 489 14.53 25.88 -21.69
CA ASN A 489 15.57 26.85 -22.10
C ASN A 489 16.89 26.73 -21.34
N ASN A 490 16.99 25.85 -20.36
CA ASN A 490 18.24 25.29 -19.87
C ASN A 490 19.18 26.22 -19.07
N ASN A 491 18.64 27.00 -18.16
CA ASN A 491 19.46 27.95 -17.38
C ASN A 491 19.64 27.57 -15.90
N TRP A 492 19.70 26.29 -15.56
CA TRP A 492 19.89 25.86 -14.17
C TRP A 492 21.36 25.59 -13.86
N THR A 493 21.74 25.85 -12.62
CA THR A 493 23.09 25.57 -12.12
C THR A 493 23.01 24.88 -10.76
N ILE A 494 23.90 23.90 -10.56
CA ILE A 494 24.04 23.25 -9.27
C ILE A 494 24.78 24.19 -8.33
N THR A 495 24.15 24.56 -7.23
CA THR A 495 24.62 25.54 -6.25
C THR A 495 25.26 24.90 -5.00
N SER A 496 24.99 23.61 -4.74
CA SER A 496 25.60 22.88 -3.63
C SER A 496 27.07 22.58 -3.84
N PRO A 497 27.89 22.49 -2.77
CA PRO A 497 29.30 22.10 -2.87
C PRO A 497 29.47 20.71 -3.51
N ALA A 498 30.52 20.56 -4.32
CA ALA A 498 30.89 19.26 -4.86
C ALA A 498 31.26 18.29 -3.74
N GLY A 499 30.79 17.03 -3.84
CA GLY A 499 31.07 15.98 -2.84
C GLY A 499 30.29 16.13 -1.53
N SER A 500 29.29 17.02 -1.45
CA SER A 500 28.42 17.09 -0.28
C SER A 500 27.45 15.91 -0.26
N TYR A 501 27.42 15.21 0.85
CA TYR A 501 26.44 14.16 1.16
C TYR A 501 25.26 14.69 2.00
N THR A 502 25.36 15.95 2.48
CA THR A 502 24.33 16.55 3.33
C THR A 502 23.42 17.53 2.60
N LEU A 503 23.82 17.98 1.41
CA LEU A 503 23.06 18.95 0.62
C LEU A 503 23.32 18.76 -0.88
N PHE A 504 22.22 18.63 -1.62
CA PHE A 504 22.16 18.90 -3.05
C PHE A 504 21.26 20.12 -3.28
N SER A 505 21.68 21.05 -4.08
CA SER A 505 20.84 22.18 -4.49
C SER A 505 21.19 22.69 -5.87
N GLU A 506 20.19 23.19 -6.56
CA GLU A 506 20.27 23.80 -7.87
C GLU A 506 19.28 24.97 -7.99
N ALA A 507 19.58 25.91 -8.87
CA ALA A 507 18.75 27.07 -9.10
C ALA A 507 18.75 27.47 -10.57
N SER A 508 17.62 28.03 -11.04
CA SER A 508 17.53 28.63 -12.37
C SER A 508 18.36 29.92 -12.43
N ALA A 509 19.07 30.16 -13.52
CA ALA A 509 19.84 31.38 -13.74
C ALA A 509 19.06 32.47 -14.51
N GLY A 510 17.81 32.22 -14.83
CA GLY A 510 16.95 33.10 -15.62
C GLY A 510 15.49 32.96 -15.25
N ASP A 511 14.68 32.53 -16.19
CA ASP A 511 13.27 32.24 -15.98
C ASP A 511 13.07 30.97 -15.14
N PRO A 512 11.93 30.84 -14.48
CA PRO A 512 11.60 29.67 -13.68
C PRO A 512 11.21 28.48 -14.56
N GLY A 513 11.51 27.27 -14.09
CA GLY A 513 10.93 26.05 -14.65
C GLY A 513 9.47 25.86 -14.23
N THR A 514 8.72 25.05 -14.94
CA THR A 514 7.32 24.75 -14.62
C THR A 514 7.13 23.26 -14.34
N LEU A 515 6.64 22.94 -13.15
CA LEU A 515 6.19 21.60 -12.79
C LEU A 515 4.67 21.57 -12.86
N ALA A 516 4.12 20.89 -13.86
CA ALA A 516 2.67 20.86 -14.09
C ALA A 516 1.91 20.18 -12.93
N ALA A 517 0.62 20.47 -12.82
CA ALA A 517 -0.23 19.79 -11.84
C ALA A 517 -0.25 18.27 -12.11
N GLY A 518 -0.02 17.47 -11.07
CA GLY A 518 0.06 16.02 -11.15
C GLY A 518 1.35 15.48 -11.77
N GLN A 519 2.23 16.34 -12.26
CA GLN A 519 3.50 15.91 -12.86
C GLN A 519 4.42 15.32 -11.81
N GLN A 520 5.01 14.17 -12.15
CA GLN A 520 6.09 13.51 -11.41
C GLN A 520 7.37 13.58 -12.20
N ILE A 521 8.48 13.86 -11.52
CA ILE A 521 9.82 13.80 -12.09
C ILE A 521 10.71 12.89 -11.24
N SER A 522 11.59 12.14 -11.89
CA SER A 522 12.64 11.39 -11.21
C SER A 522 13.82 12.33 -10.92
N LEU A 523 14.18 12.45 -9.65
CA LEU A 523 15.41 13.14 -9.23
C LEU A 523 16.58 12.17 -9.12
N SER A 524 16.29 10.86 -9.03
CA SER A 524 17.26 9.77 -9.08
C SER A 524 16.53 8.47 -9.41
N ASP A 525 17.04 7.70 -10.36
CA ASP A 525 16.50 6.38 -10.69
C ASP A 525 17.04 5.30 -9.74
N ALA A 526 18.24 5.49 -9.19
CA ALA A 526 18.82 4.62 -8.17
C ALA A 526 19.96 5.34 -7.44
N GLY A 527 20.20 5.00 -6.16
CA GLY A 527 21.37 5.41 -5.40
C GLY A 527 21.45 6.90 -5.03
N GLY A 528 20.47 7.72 -5.38
CA GLY A 528 20.42 9.13 -4.97
C GLY A 528 20.29 9.31 -3.47
N TRP A 529 19.57 8.40 -2.82
CA TRP A 529 19.59 8.21 -1.37
C TRP A 529 20.51 7.04 -1.02
N ILE A 530 21.54 7.33 -0.21
CA ILE A 530 22.40 6.29 0.36
C ILE A 530 21.58 5.55 1.41
N ARG A 531 21.33 4.26 1.17
CA ARG A 531 20.51 3.41 2.04
C ARG A 531 21.05 3.41 3.47
N SER A 532 20.14 3.60 4.42
CA SER A 532 20.45 3.61 5.85
C SER A 532 19.15 3.46 6.65
N PRO A 533 19.20 3.12 7.94
CA PRO A 533 18.02 3.13 8.80
C PRO A 533 17.51 4.56 9.09
N VAL A 534 18.34 5.58 8.87
CA VAL A 534 18.00 6.98 9.13
C VAL A 534 17.30 7.57 7.91
N GLN A 535 16.07 8.04 8.10
CA GLN A 535 15.19 8.56 7.07
C GLN A 535 14.98 10.05 7.30
N ASP A 536 16.00 10.85 7.00
CA ASP A 536 16.05 12.27 7.34
C ASP A 536 16.08 13.22 6.13
N LEU A 537 15.76 12.70 4.91
CA LEU A 537 15.71 13.57 3.74
C LEU A 537 14.63 14.65 3.90
N THR A 538 14.99 15.88 3.57
CA THR A 538 14.03 16.96 3.33
C THR A 538 14.21 17.48 1.91
N LEU A 539 13.11 17.83 1.25
CA LEU A 539 13.09 18.37 -0.08
C LEU A 539 12.30 19.68 -0.10
N ASN A 540 12.91 20.73 -0.59
CA ASN A 540 12.30 22.04 -0.70
C ASN A 540 12.41 22.56 -2.12
N VAL A 541 11.36 23.25 -2.56
CA VAL A 541 11.28 23.92 -3.87
C VAL A 541 10.98 25.39 -3.62
N GLN A 542 11.80 26.29 -4.14
CA GLN A 542 11.48 27.71 -4.15
C GLN A 542 10.68 28.03 -5.41
N VAL A 543 9.54 28.67 -5.23
CA VAL A 543 8.68 29.09 -6.35
C VAL A 543 8.95 30.54 -6.75
N ALA A 544 8.59 30.88 -7.97
CA ALA A 544 8.62 32.28 -8.44
C ALA A 544 7.82 33.17 -7.49
N GLY A 545 8.42 34.28 -7.08
CA GLY A 545 7.87 35.15 -6.02
C GLY A 545 8.48 34.90 -4.63
N GLY A 546 9.41 33.94 -4.49
CA GLY A 546 10.27 33.75 -3.31
C GLY A 546 9.74 32.85 -2.21
N SER A 547 8.51 32.32 -2.31
CA SER A 547 7.99 31.35 -1.35
C SER A 547 8.68 30.00 -1.48
N VAL A 548 8.86 29.30 -0.36
CA VAL A 548 9.39 27.93 -0.33
C VAL A 548 8.26 26.95 -0.04
N LEU A 549 8.14 25.94 -0.87
CA LEU A 549 7.27 24.80 -0.67
C LEU A 549 8.11 23.60 -0.23
N SER A 550 7.81 23.03 0.92
CA SER A 550 8.42 21.77 1.38
C SER A 550 7.61 20.60 0.86
N ALA A 551 8.29 19.60 0.30
CA ALA A 551 7.66 18.35 -0.08
C ALA A 551 7.49 17.46 1.15
N GLY A 552 6.32 16.81 1.27
CA GLY A 552 6.17 15.69 2.19
C GLY A 552 7.02 14.51 1.70
N VAL A 553 8.03 14.12 2.48
CA VAL A 553 8.91 12.99 2.13
C VAL A 553 8.35 11.71 2.73
N SER A 554 8.20 10.69 1.89
CA SER A 554 7.81 9.34 2.29
C SER A 554 8.83 8.32 1.78
N TYR A 555 8.96 7.21 2.50
CA TYR A 555 9.88 6.14 2.18
C TYR A 555 9.10 4.86 1.87
N ILE A 556 9.36 4.28 0.70
CA ILE A 556 8.76 3.03 0.22
C ILE A 556 9.82 1.93 0.10
N GLY A 557 9.42 0.73 -0.30
CA GLY A 557 10.34 -0.42 -0.39
C GLY A 557 10.63 -1.06 0.98
N ASN A 558 11.46 -2.09 1.00
CA ASN A 558 11.74 -2.91 2.18
C ASN A 558 10.44 -3.33 2.92
N ASN A 559 9.44 -3.79 2.16
CA ASN A 559 8.12 -4.18 2.69
C ASN A 559 7.44 -3.12 3.57
N GLY A 560 7.69 -1.84 3.29
CA GLY A 560 7.15 -0.71 4.05
C GLY A 560 7.86 -0.44 5.37
N GLN A 561 8.89 -1.23 5.75
CA GLN A 561 9.62 -1.06 7.01
C GLN A 561 10.92 -0.29 6.80
N PRO A 562 11.37 0.51 7.77
CA PRO A 562 12.75 0.96 7.83
C PRO A 562 13.72 -0.24 7.88
N PHE A 563 14.94 -0.06 7.40
CA PHE A 563 15.98 -1.07 7.63
C PHE A 563 16.23 -1.26 9.12
N ALA A 564 16.40 -2.51 9.55
CA ALA A 564 16.73 -2.81 10.93
C ALA A 564 18.14 -2.25 11.27
N SER A 565 18.34 -1.86 12.53
CA SER A 565 19.70 -1.54 12.96
C SER A 565 20.59 -2.77 12.83
N GLY A 566 21.71 -2.62 12.12
CA GLY A 566 22.64 -3.71 11.82
C GLY A 566 22.43 -4.41 10.49
N ASP A 567 21.34 -4.15 9.76
CA ASP A 567 21.17 -4.53 8.35
C ASP A 567 22.14 -3.66 7.52
N LEU A 568 23.29 -4.23 7.16
CA LEU A 568 24.40 -3.49 6.54
C LEU A 568 24.45 -3.67 5.02
N ASP A 569 23.85 -4.72 4.48
CA ASP A 569 23.71 -4.91 3.04
C ASP A 569 22.37 -4.35 2.51
N PHE A 570 21.49 -3.93 3.42
CA PHE A 570 20.21 -3.31 3.13
C PHE A 570 19.30 -4.21 2.27
N ASN A 571 19.26 -5.51 2.60
CA ASN A 571 18.40 -6.48 1.95
C ASN A 571 17.07 -6.70 2.71
N GLY A 572 16.88 -6.02 3.85
CA GLY A 572 15.70 -6.09 4.70
C GLY A 572 15.70 -7.24 5.70
N THR A 573 16.78 -8.02 5.75
CA THR A 573 16.97 -9.10 6.74
C THR A 573 18.24 -8.82 7.54
N LEU A 574 18.21 -9.09 8.83
CA LEU A 574 19.40 -9.00 9.67
C LEU A 574 19.95 -10.41 9.88
N ASP A 575 20.98 -10.76 9.09
CA ASP A 575 21.48 -12.13 9.00
C ASP A 575 23.01 -12.24 9.08
N ARG A 576 23.52 -13.38 8.62
CA ARG A 576 24.96 -13.68 8.63
C ARG A 576 25.75 -12.81 7.66
N ASN A 577 25.13 -12.31 6.59
CA ASN A 577 25.82 -11.48 5.59
C ASN A 577 26.16 -10.13 6.21
N ASP A 578 25.25 -9.56 7.01
CA ASP A 578 25.50 -8.32 7.74
C ASP A 578 26.64 -8.48 8.75
N TRP A 579 26.66 -9.61 9.45
CA TRP A 579 27.78 -9.93 10.33
C TRP A 579 29.11 -10.01 9.57
N ALA A 580 29.12 -10.59 8.39
CA ALA A 580 30.32 -10.65 7.54
C ALA A 580 30.80 -9.25 7.12
N LEU A 581 29.88 -8.36 6.76
CA LEU A 581 30.18 -6.96 6.45
C LEU A 581 30.70 -6.20 7.68
N PHE A 582 30.08 -6.41 8.83
CA PHE A 582 30.53 -5.82 10.09
C PHE A 582 31.98 -6.20 10.40
N VAL A 583 32.30 -7.49 10.36
CA VAL A 583 33.64 -8.03 10.65
C VAL A 583 34.66 -7.56 9.62
N ALA A 584 34.30 -7.46 8.34
CA ALA A 584 35.19 -7.00 7.28
C ALA A 584 35.68 -5.56 7.48
N ASN A 585 34.92 -4.76 8.22
CA ASN A 585 35.25 -3.36 8.54
C ASN A 585 35.64 -3.15 10.01
N ALA A 586 35.85 -4.22 10.80
CA ALA A 586 36.18 -4.12 12.20
C ALA A 586 37.48 -3.32 12.41
N SER A 587 37.47 -2.36 13.32
CA SER A 587 38.56 -1.41 13.62
C SER A 587 38.90 -0.47 12.44
N ALA A 588 38.02 -0.30 11.47
CA ALA A 588 38.22 0.66 10.37
C ALA A 588 38.06 2.09 10.89
N ASN A 589 38.92 3.00 10.42
CA ASN A 589 38.72 4.44 10.60
C ASN A 589 37.81 4.96 9.49
N LEU A 590 36.62 5.41 9.84
CA LEU A 590 35.56 5.85 8.94
C LEU A 590 35.40 7.38 8.90
N ALA A 591 36.31 8.14 9.52
CA ALA A 591 36.22 9.60 9.69
C ALA A 591 36.03 10.39 8.37
N GLY A 592 36.48 9.83 7.24
CA GLY A 592 36.32 10.47 5.92
C GLY A 592 34.97 10.21 5.22
N LEU A 593 34.10 9.42 5.81
CA LEU A 593 32.84 9.00 5.22
C LEU A 593 31.66 9.86 5.74
N SER A 594 30.56 9.90 4.97
CA SER A 594 29.30 10.41 5.48
C SER A 594 28.73 9.50 6.58
N GLY A 595 27.69 9.94 7.31
CA GLY A 595 27.01 9.09 8.29
C GLY A 595 26.46 7.81 7.66
N ALA A 596 25.74 7.95 6.55
CA ALA A 596 25.16 6.81 5.84
C ALA A 596 26.21 5.83 5.30
N GLN A 597 27.31 6.34 4.76
CA GLN A 597 28.42 5.51 4.26
C GLN A 597 29.17 4.77 5.38
N ALA A 598 29.36 5.43 6.52
CA ALA A 598 30.01 4.82 7.68
C ALA A 598 29.11 3.74 8.29
N TYR A 599 27.81 4.01 8.37
CA TYR A 599 26.83 3.05 8.86
C TYR A 599 26.89 1.72 8.08
N GLY A 600 26.87 1.74 6.75
CA GLY A 600 27.00 0.53 5.92
C GLY A 600 28.34 -0.21 6.10
N ARG A 601 29.28 0.34 6.89
CA ARG A 601 30.54 -0.28 7.28
C ARG A 601 30.62 -0.61 8.77
N GLY A 602 29.50 -0.55 9.47
CA GLY A 602 29.36 -1.00 10.84
C GLY A 602 29.53 0.07 11.91
N ASP A 603 29.58 1.37 11.56
CA ASP A 603 29.47 2.49 12.50
C ASP A 603 28.01 2.62 12.94
N LEU A 604 27.63 1.90 13.99
CA LEU A 604 26.24 1.86 14.45
C LEU A 604 25.93 2.92 15.51
N ASP A 605 26.95 3.47 16.17
CA ASP A 605 26.77 4.53 17.17
C ASP A 605 27.12 5.94 16.66
N GLY A 606 27.67 6.06 15.47
CA GLY A 606 27.86 7.32 14.75
C GLY A 606 29.18 8.04 15.09
N ASP A 607 30.14 7.38 15.73
CA ASP A 607 31.40 7.99 16.17
C ASP A 607 32.54 7.90 15.12
N LYS A 608 32.25 7.32 13.95
CA LYS A 608 33.12 7.19 12.79
C LYS A 608 34.23 6.16 12.93
N ASP A 609 33.97 5.14 13.66
CA ASP A 609 34.78 3.91 13.60
C ASP A 609 33.85 2.67 13.64
N ASN A 610 34.43 1.49 13.70
CA ASN A 610 33.69 0.24 13.86
C ASN A 610 34.45 -0.53 14.96
N ASP A 611 34.02 -0.33 16.20
CA ASP A 611 34.68 -0.84 17.39
C ASP A 611 33.78 -1.76 18.24
N PHE A 612 34.12 -1.89 19.50
CA PHE A 612 33.38 -2.74 20.43
C PHE A 612 32.01 -2.15 20.82
N ALA A 613 31.83 -0.84 20.75
CA ALA A 613 30.55 -0.21 21.04
C ALA A 613 29.53 -0.57 19.95
N ASP A 614 29.95 -0.55 18.66
CA ASP A 614 29.15 -0.97 17.51
C ASP A 614 28.84 -2.47 17.57
N PHE A 615 29.84 -3.30 17.91
CA PHE A 615 29.62 -4.73 18.11
C PHE A 615 28.50 -5.01 19.12
N ARG A 616 28.48 -4.28 20.22
CA ARG A 616 27.43 -4.43 21.24
C ARG A 616 26.06 -4.05 20.70
N GLN A 617 25.99 -3.02 19.84
CA GLN A 617 24.74 -2.60 19.18
C GLN A 617 24.30 -3.64 18.16
N PHE A 618 25.20 -4.11 17.30
CA PHE A 618 24.92 -5.18 16.35
C PHE A 618 24.35 -6.42 17.03
N LYS A 619 25.02 -6.93 18.04
CA LYS A 619 24.57 -8.10 18.79
C LYS A 619 23.17 -7.90 19.41
N ARG A 620 22.89 -6.72 19.98
CA ARG A 620 21.57 -6.41 20.53
C ARG A 620 20.50 -6.40 19.45
N ALA A 621 20.77 -5.73 18.33
CA ALA A 621 19.86 -5.65 17.21
C ALA A 621 19.56 -7.04 16.65
N PHE A 622 20.60 -7.85 16.44
CA PHE A 622 20.48 -9.22 15.94
C PHE A 622 19.60 -10.09 16.85
N ASN A 623 19.86 -10.06 18.16
CA ASN A 623 19.05 -10.81 19.12
C ASN A 623 17.63 -10.25 19.27
N SER A 624 17.43 -8.96 19.04
CA SER A 624 16.10 -8.34 19.06
C SER A 624 15.22 -8.79 17.89
N VAL A 625 15.81 -8.94 16.71
CA VAL A 625 15.11 -9.33 15.48
C VAL A 625 14.93 -10.86 15.40
N ASN A 626 15.99 -11.62 15.72
CA ASN A 626 16.05 -13.06 15.48
C ASN A 626 15.77 -13.92 16.73
N GLY A 627 15.58 -13.28 17.88
CA GLY A 627 15.33 -13.95 19.15
C GLY A 627 16.56 -14.00 20.07
N VAL A 628 16.31 -14.14 21.36
CA VAL A 628 17.36 -14.17 22.40
C VAL A 628 18.31 -15.34 22.16
N GLY A 629 19.62 -15.05 22.09
CA GLY A 629 20.66 -16.04 21.83
C GLY A 629 20.89 -16.41 20.38
N ALA A 630 20.15 -15.80 19.44
CA ALA A 630 20.29 -16.07 18.01
C ALA A 630 21.66 -15.67 17.46
N PHE A 631 22.26 -14.59 17.99
CA PHE A 631 23.60 -14.18 17.58
C PHE A 631 24.65 -15.22 17.97
N GLU A 632 24.58 -15.73 19.18
CA GLU A 632 25.49 -16.77 19.69
C GLU A 632 25.34 -18.07 18.88
N ALA A 633 24.12 -18.45 18.54
CA ALA A 633 23.85 -19.61 17.68
C ALA A 633 24.46 -19.43 16.28
N MET A 634 24.25 -18.27 15.66
CA MET A 634 24.84 -17.94 14.36
C MET A 634 26.37 -18.03 14.37
N ILE A 635 27.03 -17.48 15.40
CA ILE A 635 28.50 -17.52 15.52
C ILE A 635 29.00 -18.95 15.68
N ALA A 636 28.27 -19.80 16.41
CA ALA A 636 28.66 -21.20 16.62
C ALA A 636 28.65 -22.03 15.33
N GLU A 637 27.92 -21.60 14.31
CA GLU A 637 27.88 -22.24 12.99
C GLU A 637 29.04 -21.82 12.06
N ILE A 638 29.86 -20.82 12.45
CA ILE A 638 30.98 -20.34 11.65
C ILE A 638 32.15 -21.29 11.83
N PRO A 639 32.75 -21.88 10.77
CA PRO A 639 33.90 -22.78 10.87
C PRO A 639 35.09 -22.13 11.58
N GLU A 640 35.84 -22.89 12.35
CA GLU A 640 36.89 -22.48 13.29
C GLU A 640 37.92 -21.41 12.84
N PRO A 641 38.38 -21.30 11.59
CA PRO A 641 39.29 -20.23 11.21
C PRO A 641 38.73 -18.83 11.44
N ALA A 642 37.42 -18.66 11.29
CA ALA A 642 36.72 -17.39 11.54
C ALA A 642 36.46 -17.19 13.06
N ALA A 643 36.18 -18.25 13.79
CA ALA A 643 35.93 -18.19 15.23
C ALA A 643 37.19 -17.70 16.01
N TRP A 644 38.42 -18.10 15.62
CA TRP A 644 39.66 -17.61 16.21
C TRP A 644 39.91 -16.13 15.95
N GLN A 645 39.56 -15.61 14.79
CA GLN A 645 39.65 -14.16 14.50
C GLN A 645 38.70 -13.34 15.37
N ILE A 646 37.51 -13.86 15.60
CA ILE A 646 36.50 -13.23 16.47
C ILE A 646 36.94 -13.25 17.94
N ALA A 647 37.48 -14.37 18.40
CA ALA A 647 38.05 -14.49 19.75
C ALA A 647 39.27 -13.56 19.93
N ALA A 648 40.11 -13.39 18.91
CA ALA A 648 41.26 -12.49 18.94
C ALA A 648 40.80 -11.00 18.98
N LEU A 649 39.76 -10.61 18.27
CA LEU A 649 39.16 -9.28 18.33
C LEU A 649 38.55 -8.97 19.70
N ALA A 650 37.82 -9.92 20.29
CA ALA A 650 37.27 -9.80 21.63
C ALA A 650 38.36 -9.68 22.71
N VAL A 651 39.46 -10.42 22.57
CA VAL A 651 40.62 -10.34 23.47
C VAL A 651 41.40 -9.04 23.26
N ALA A 652 41.58 -8.57 22.02
CA ALA A 652 42.25 -7.30 21.74
C ALA A 652 41.46 -6.10 22.31
N ALA A 653 40.15 -6.10 22.19
CA ALA A 653 39.26 -5.09 22.76
C ALA A 653 39.29 -5.11 24.30
N ALA A 654 39.37 -6.30 24.92
CA ALA A 654 39.46 -6.43 26.36
C ALA A 654 40.85 -6.00 26.92
N VAL A 655 41.92 -6.14 26.13
CA VAL A 655 43.28 -5.73 26.50
C VAL A 655 43.46 -4.21 26.34
N THR A 656 42.85 -3.59 25.31
CA THR A 656 42.90 -2.13 25.12
C THR A 656 42.10 -1.37 26.17
N SER A 657 40.97 -1.93 26.63
CA SER A 657 40.14 -1.32 27.67
C SER A 657 40.82 -1.33 29.08
N ARG A 658 41.84 -2.19 29.31
CA ARG A 658 42.59 -2.24 30.58
C ARG A 658 43.74 -1.27 30.67
N ARG A 659 44.08 -0.48 29.65
CA ARG A 659 45.19 0.47 29.64
C ARG A 659 44.79 1.93 29.86
N ARG A 660 43.82 2.23 30.71
CA ARG A 660 43.73 3.56 31.31
C ARG A 660 44.61 3.60 32.55
N PRO A 661 45.63 4.48 32.62
CA PRO A 661 46.48 4.56 33.82
C PRO A 661 45.63 5.14 34.96
N PHE A 662 45.59 4.39 36.05
CA PHE A 662 45.11 4.89 37.33
C PHE A 662 46.00 6.07 37.75
N GLN A 663 45.52 7.29 37.68
CA GLN A 663 46.13 8.40 38.39
C GLN A 663 45.86 8.24 39.88
N THR A 664 46.81 7.71 40.61
CA THR A 664 46.81 7.76 42.07
C THR A 664 47.19 9.14 42.54
N THR A 665 46.23 9.94 42.94
CA THR A 665 46.46 11.09 43.79
C THR A 665 46.81 10.58 45.20
N ARG A 666 48.08 10.74 45.60
CA ARG A 666 48.49 10.59 47.01
C ARG A 666 48.07 11.81 47.80
N PRO A 667 47.45 11.64 48.98
CA PRO A 667 47.29 12.76 49.92
C PRO A 667 48.63 13.03 50.62
N GLY A 668 49.06 14.30 50.57
CA GLY A 668 50.18 14.78 51.31
C GLY A 668 49.93 14.73 52.82
N VAL A 669 50.79 14.02 53.54
CA VAL A 669 50.92 14.17 54.99
C VAL A 669 52.15 15.01 55.23
N GLY A 670 51.96 16.19 55.75
CA GLY A 670 52.97 17.05 56.26
C GLY A 670 53.65 16.43 57.51
N ARG A 671 54.98 16.46 57.56
CA ARG A 671 55.69 16.52 58.80
C ARG A 671 56.84 17.52 58.72
N SER A 672 56.69 18.55 59.53
CA SER A 672 57.70 19.45 60.04
C SER A 672 58.67 18.62 60.88
N LEU A 673 60.01 18.90 60.82
CA LEU A 673 60.94 19.16 61.90
C LEU A 673 62.36 18.77 61.51
N PHE A 674 63.24 19.81 61.76
CA PHE A 674 64.69 19.95 61.81
C PHE A 674 65.44 20.01 60.49
#